data_36051a70dcdab34eddba338f37efe4c3
#
_entry.id   36051a70dcdab34eddba338f37efe4c3
#
_cell.length_a   1.000
_cell.length_b   1.000
_cell.length_c   1.000
_cell.angle_alpha   90.00
_cell.angle_beta   90.00
_cell.angle_gamma   90.00
#
_symmetry.space_group_name_H-M   'P 1'
#
loop_
_entity.id
_entity.type
_entity.pdbx_description
1 polymer ?
#
loop_
_entity_poly.entity_id
_entity_poly.type
_entity_poly.pdbx_seq_one_letter_code
_entity_poly.pdbx_strand_id
1 'polypeptide(L)'
;VRTAAAVLLAGAAAGAYAQGAPPGPFAGQGYNDAAATRGQAAYAQTCARCHGATASGGEFGPTLTGGAFVGHWQGKTSGDLFTYIQTRMPPGGPGTLASDAYADLTAYILKVNGAAPGAPGAAPAPAPAAVAQREGRRGDEPTGVVRDAEATRVLNARKAKLDAVKPVTDAMLADPPEGDWLMWRRTYGVSGFSRLKQIDRTNVGKLQQVWAWTLPVSQNENTPLVHDGVMFVASAFAVQALDAATGDLLWQYIRPLPANLNGGATSRPKTLAIYGDKLIAPTADKHLVALDIRTGKVVWDQAVTTSDLPGEPDNVKPQLNGGPIVAHGKVVMGASLGIDSPGGDFIVGLDANTGKELWRFNTIARPGQPGGDSWNGAPVNERYGGGVWTAGSYDPKLNLVFFGTGNTYDAGTLLQPQPRKGESNDALYTDTTLALDADTGQLKWHYQHVQRDVWDQDWVFEQTLATLPLDGKPRDVVMTTGKLGIFDVMDRATGQYLFSKDLGLQNLIVAIDPKTGKKTTNPALEPESGKAKLLCPSSNGARSWPTTSFDPDSHVVYVPMDETCSDWTWTARPADQVAKGGLDMRYPPRPRPDADGKFGRVEAIDMATRQVLWTERQRAPVASSVLATAGGLVFDGSIDRQFHARDAKTGKVLWQARLNASPSSSPITYEVGGEQYVAVISGGGGAFDGGAKSFTPEIDTPAGGVTVVVFKLPKG
;
A
#
# COMPACT_ATOMS: atom_id res chain seq x y z
N VAL A 1 -63.39 -33.16 36.32
CA VAL A 1 -63.30 -34.58 36.59
C VAL A 1 -61.83 -34.99 36.53
N ARG A 2 -61.27 -35.15 37.68
CA ARG A 2 -60.37 -36.18 38.25
C ARG A 2 -59.82 -37.20 37.24
N THR A 3 -58.45 -37.40 37.16
CA THR A 3 -57.81 -38.38 38.09
C THR A 3 -56.27 -38.19 38.06
N ALA A 4 -55.65 -38.29 39.22
CA ALA A 4 -54.25 -38.40 39.49
C ALA A 4 -53.71 -39.82 39.16
N ALA A 5 -52.47 -39.91 38.69
CA ALA A 5 -51.68 -41.14 38.76
C ALA A 5 -50.26 -40.81 39.18
N ALA A 6 -49.84 -41.39 40.28
CA ALA A 6 -48.52 -41.39 40.84
C ALA A 6 -47.59 -42.31 40.05
N VAL A 7 -46.37 -41.93 39.82
CA VAL A 7 -45.27 -42.78 39.31
C VAL A 7 -44.04 -42.66 40.18
N LEU A 8 -43.51 -43.83 40.51
CA LEU A 8 -42.41 -44.12 41.37
C LEU A 8 -41.09 -43.48 40.93
N LEU A 9 -40.32 -43.00 41.91
CA LEU A 9 -38.93 -42.71 41.88
C LEU A 9 -38.07 -43.94 41.64
N ALA A 10 -37.24 -43.89 40.55
CA ALA A 10 -36.02 -44.71 40.46
C ALA A 10 -34.86 -43.77 40.43
N GLY A 11 -34.09 -43.80 41.49
CA GLY A 11 -32.80 -42.99 41.55
C GLY A 11 -31.75 -43.59 40.65
N ALA A 12 -31.24 -42.75 39.75
CA ALA A 12 -29.99 -42.99 39.08
C ALA A 12 -29.02 -41.90 39.55
N ALA A 13 -27.94 -42.28 40.23
CA ALA A 13 -26.84 -41.43 40.61
C ALA A 13 -26.14 -40.94 39.35
N ALA A 14 -26.34 -39.70 38.97
CA ALA A 14 -25.51 -39.02 37.97
C ALA A 14 -24.20 -38.60 38.62
N GLY A 15 -23.15 -39.32 38.33
CA GLY A 15 -21.80 -38.87 38.63
C GLY A 15 -21.51 -37.61 37.83
N ALA A 16 -21.43 -36.46 38.52
CA ALA A 16 -20.96 -35.22 37.95
C ALA A 16 -19.47 -35.36 37.63
N TYR A 17 -19.14 -35.58 36.35
CA TYR A 17 -17.84 -35.27 35.82
C TYR A 17 -17.71 -33.74 35.87
N ALA A 18 -16.98 -33.22 36.86
CA ALA A 18 -16.46 -31.87 36.83
C ALA A 18 -15.47 -31.82 35.67
N GLN A 19 -15.90 -31.35 34.50
CA GLN A 19 -15.00 -30.93 33.45
C GLN A 19 -14.24 -29.71 34.01
N GLY A 20 -13.01 -29.92 34.44
CA GLY A 20 -12.09 -28.84 34.78
C GLY A 20 -12.00 -27.90 33.58
N ALA A 21 -12.11 -26.60 33.82
CA ALA A 21 -11.84 -25.59 32.79
C ALA A 21 -10.49 -25.90 32.13
N PRO A 22 -10.35 -25.77 30.83
CA PRO A 22 -9.07 -26.00 30.16
C PRO A 22 -8.01 -25.17 30.83
N PRO A 23 -6.77 -25.66 31.04
CA PRO A 23 -5.70 -24.92 31.69
C PRO A 23 -5.46 -23.61 30.92
N GLY A 24 -5.31 -22.50 31.67
CA GLY A 24 -5.01 -21.20 31.09
C GLY A 24 -3.70 -21.20 30.27
N PRO A 25 -3.42 -20.15 29.48
CA PRO A 25 -2.34 -20.13 28.49
C PRO A 25 -0.95 -20.36 29.09
N PHE A 26 -0.78 -20.08 30.38
CA PHE A 26 0.48 -20.21 31.11
C PHE A 26 0.38 -21.26 32.26
N ALA A 27 -0.44 -22.30 32.10
CA ALA A 27 -0.58 -23.36 33.10
C ALA A 27 0.76 -24.00 33.40
N GLY A 28 1.11 -24.07 34.71
CA GLY A 28 2.41 -24.58 35.16
C GLY A 28 3.55 -23.55 35.19
N GLN A 29 3.28 -22.30 34.83
CA GLN A 29 4.24 -21.20 34.96
C GLN A 29 3.83 -20.31 36.13
N GLY A 30 4.79 -20.01 37.00
CA GLY A 30 4.57 -19.16 38.17
C GLY A 30 4.98 -17.72 37.97
N TYR A 31 4.47 -16.82 38.81
CA TYR A 31 4.93 -15.44 38.91
C TYR A 31 5.22 -15.06 40.37
N ASN A 32 6.00 -14.02 40.58
CA ASN A 32 6.28 -13.45 41.88
C ASN A 32 5.23 -12.39 42.22
N ASP A 33 4.50 -12.52 43.33
CA ASP A 33 3.43 -11.58 43.75
C ASP A 33 3.93 -10.14 43.96
N ALA A 34 5.12 -9.96 44.53
CA ALA A 34 5.72 -8.64 44.70
C ALA A 34 6.06 -8.01 43.33
N ALA A 35 6.56 -8.79 42.38
CA ALA A 35 6.80 -8.36 41.01
C ALA A 35 5.47 -8.01 40.29
N ALA A 36 4.45 -8.81 40.46
CA ALA A 36 3.13 -8.53 39.87
C ALA A 36 2.50 -7.24 40.45
N THR A 37 2.73 -6.95 41.72
CA THR A 37 2.24 -5.71 42.34
C THR A 37 2.97 -4.48 41.75
N ARG A 38 4.29 -4.54 41.59
CA ARG A 38 5.05 -3.46 40.91
C ARG A 38 4.65 -3.35 39.45
N GLY A 39 4.43 -4.49 38.80
CA GLY A 39 3.98 -4.57 37.41
C GLY A 39 2.60 -3.95 37.18
N GLN A 40 1.69 -4.06 38.16
CA GLN A 40 0.40 -3.38 38.12
C GLN A 40 0.58 -1.84 38.15
N ALA A 41 1.47 -1.34 38.97
CA ALA A 41 1.77 0.09 39.04
C ALA A 41 2.43 0.59 37.72
N ALA A 42 3.37 -0.18 37.17
CA ALA A 42 4.00 0.13 35.89
C ALA A 42 2.98 0.05 34.72
N TYR A 43 2.07 -0.93 34.77
CA TYR A 43 1.01 -1.09 33.80
C TYR A 43 0.07 0.14 33.74
N ALA A 44 -0.34 0.62 34.91
CA ALA A 44 -1.20 1.81 35.01
C ALA A 44 -0.58 3.06 34.38
N GLN A 45 0.75 3.19 34.45
CA GLN A 45 1.48 4.34 33.90
C GLN A 45 1.78 4.22 32.40
N THR A 46 2.05 3.00 31.89
CA THR A 46 2.62 2.81 30.55
C THR A 46 1.72 2.05 29.58
N CYS A 47 0.82 1.18 30.07
CA CYS A 47 0.05 0.26 29.23
C CYS A 47 -1.46 0.53 29.25
N ALA A 48 -1.98 1.02 30.40
CA ALA A 48 -3.42 1.19 30.62
C ALA A 48 -4.09 2.14 29.63
N ARG A 49 -3.36 3.15 29.14
CA ARG A 49 -3.86 4.10 28.15
C ARG A 49 -4.32 3.40 26.86
N CYS A 50 -3.65 2.33 26.45
CA CYS A 50 -3.97 1.61 25.23
C CYS A 50 -4.80 0.35 25.51
N HIS A 51 -4.42 -0.43 26.54
CA HIS A 51 -5.02 -1.74 26.83
C HIS A 51 -6.12 -1.72 27.91
N GLY A 52 -6.56 -0.53 28.33
CA GLY A 52 -7.58 -0.35 29.38
C GLY A 52 -7.03 -0.53 30.79
N ALA A 53 -7.67 0.11 31.78
CA ALA A 53 -7.20 0.11 33.16
C ALA A 53 -7.13 -1.29 33.82
N THR A 54 -7.95 -2.22 33.34
CA THR A 54 -8.05 -3.61 33.83
C THR A 54 -7.51 -4.65 32.85
N ALA A 55 -6.72 -4.23 31.88
CA ALA A 55 -6.19 -5.08 30.81
C ALA A 55 -7.28 -5.74 29.91
N SER A 56 -8.49 -5.21 29.92
CA SER A 56 -9.65 -5.71 29.17
C SER A 56 -9.74 -5.21 27.74
N GLY A 57 -8.72 -4.48 27.28
CA GLY A 57 -8.70 -3.77 25.99
C GLY A 57 -9.14 -2.32 26.12
N GLY A 58 -8.71 -1.50 25.18
CA GLY A 58 -9.04 -0.08 25.08
C GLY A 58 -9.13 0.36 23.63
N GLU A 59 -9.29 1.65 23.44
CA GLU A 59 -9.44 2.25 22.09
C GLU A 59 -8.23 1.98 21.18
N PHE A 60 -7.02 1.85 21.75
CA PHE A 60 -5.77 1.77 20.99
C PHE A 60 -5.01 0.44 21.16
N GLY A 61 -5.53 -0.49 21.97
CA GLY A 61 -4.87 -1.77 22.21
C GLY A 61 -5.84 -2.89 22.53
N PRO A 62 -5.52 -4.13 22.09
CA PRO A 62 -6.36 -5.30 22.34
C PRO A 62 -6.43 -5.65 23.83
N THR A 63 -7.41 -6.48 24.19
CA THR A 63 -7.45 -7.09 25.52
C THR A 63 -6.20 -7.93 25.79
N LEU A 64 -5.65 -7.82 26.99
CA LEU A 64 -4.55 -8.66 27.48
C LEU A 64 -5.07 -9.77 28.41
N THR A 65 -6.39 -10.01 28.42
CA THR A 65 -7.07 -11.05 29.21
C THR A 65 -8.16 -11.72 28.37
N GLY A 66 -8.65 -12.87 28.84
CA GLY A 66 -9.78 -13.58 28.21
C GLY A 66 -9.42 -14.41 26.97
N GLY A 67 -10.44 -14.95 26.29
CA GLY A 67 -10.28 -15.99 25.28
C GLY A 67 -9.39 -15.63 24.09
N ALA A 68 -9.42 -14.40 23.61
CA ALA A 68 -8.58 -13.96 22.51
C ALA A 68 -7.08 -13.91 22.91
N PHE A 69 -6.79 -13.41 24.10
CA PHE A 69 -5.43 -13.41 24.64
C PHE A 69 -4.94 -14.85 24.92
N VAL A 70 -5.79 -15.65 25.56
CA VAL A 70 -5.52 -17.07 25.83
C VAL A 70 -5.19 -17.83 24.54
N GLY A 71 -5.98 -17.67 23.49
CA GLY A 71 -5.76 -18.35 22.21
C GLY A 71 -4.43 -17.95 21.54
N HIS A 72 -4.06 -16.68 21.63
CA HIS A 72 -2.78 -16.20 21.07
C HIS A 72 -1.56 -16.71 21.82
N TRP A 73 -1.67 -16.90 23.14
CA TRP A 73 -0.57 -17.29 24.02
C TRP A 73 -0.57 -18.79 24.38
N GLN A 74 -1.54 -19.56 23.89
CA GLN A 74 -1.61 -21.00 24.13
C GLN A 74 -0.33 -21.70 23.63
N GLY A 75 0.31 -22.47 24.49
CA GLY A 75 1.56 -23.20 24.19
C GLY A 75 2.83 -22.35 24.21
N LYS A 76 2.74 -21.07 24.54
CA LYS A 76 3.90 -20.17 24.72
C LYS A 76 4.29 -20.07 26.19
N THR A 77 5.53 -19.64 26.44
CA THR A 77 6.09 -19.51 27.78
C THR A 77 5.99 -18.07 28.33
N SER A 78 6.16 -17.90 29.64
CA SER A 78 6.32 -16.58 30.27
C SER A 78 7.53 -15.81 29.73
N GLY A 79 8.59 -16.52 29.31
CA GLY A 79 9.74 -15.94 28.63
C GLY A 79 9.41 -15.38 27.24
N ASP A 80 8.53 -16.07 26.50
CA ASP A 80 8.03 -15.55 25.22
C ASP A 80 7.21 -14.27 25.42
N LEU A 81 6.37 -14.23 26.46
CA LEU A 81 5.59 -13.05 26.80
C LEU A 81 6.50 -11.89 27.24
N PHE A 82 7.50 -12.16 28.07
CA PHE A 82 8.51 -11.17 28.48
C PHE A 82 9.23 -10.58 27.26
N THR A 83 9.72 -11.44 26.39
CA THR A 83 10.43 -11.04 25.17
C THR A 83 9.52 -10.18 24.28
N TYR A 84 8.27 -10.59 24.11
CA TYR A 84 7.30 -9.84 23.33
C TYR A 84 7.05 -8.45 23.91
N ILE A 85 6.82 -8.34 25.23
CA ILE A 85 6.57 -7.05 25.88
C ILE A 85 7.82 -6.16 25.76
N GLN A 86 8.99 -6.70 26.02
CA GLN A 86 10.24 -5.94 25.95
C GLN A 86 10.54 -5.43 24.54
N THR A 87 10.29 -6.26 23.51
CA THR A 87 10.68 -5.94 22.14
C THR A 87 9.59 -5.24 21.33
N ARG A 88 8.34 -5.19 21.83
CA ARG A 88 7.20 -4.68 21.08
C ARG A 88 6.41 -3.58 21.80
N MET A 89 6.59 -3.43 23.13
CA MET A 89 5.78 -2.51 23.94
C MET A 89 6.66 -1.56 24.77
N PRO A 90 6.18 -0.32 24.96
CA PRO A 90 5.05 0.32 24.27
C PRO A 90 5.39 0.60 22.79
N PRO A 91 4.40 0.68 21.89
CA PRO A 91 4.65 0.80 20.45
C PRO A 91 5.52 2.01 20.03
N GLY A 92 5.46 3.09 20.78
CA GLY A 92 6.27 4.29 20.54
C GLY A 92 7.70 4.26 21.12
N GLY A 93 8.07 3.20 21.84
CA GLY A 93 9.39 3.07 22.48
C GLY A 93 9.62 1.68 23.07
N PRO A 94 9.71 0.63 22.24
CA PRO A 94 10.06 -0.70 22.72
C PRO A 94 11.45 -0.70 23.35
N GLY A 95 11.63 -1.44 24.45
CA GLY A 95 12.92 -1.53 25.13
C GLY A 95 13.32 -0.31 25.97
N THR A 96 12.45 0.70 26.09
CA THR A 96 12.76 1.95 26.84
C THR A 96 12.59 1.85 28.34
N LEU A 97 11.85 0.85 28.82
CA LEU A 97 11.75 0.59 30.27
C LEU A 97 12.96 -0.21 30.76
N ALA A 98 13.26 -0.10 32.03
CA ALA A 98 14.26 -0.95 32.66
C ALA A 98 13.87 -2.44 32.56
N SER A 99 14.86 -3.33 32.49
CA SER A 99 14.59 -4.78 32.26
C SER A 99 13.74 -5.41 33.37
N ASP A 100 13.89 -4.95 34.60
CA ASP A 100 13.09 -5.36 35.76
C ASP A 100 11.64 -4.88 35.66
N ALA A 101 11.39 -3.70 35.11
CA ALA A 101 10.02 -3.22 34.84
C ALA A 101 9.30 -4.11 33.81
N TYR A 102 9.98 -4.60 32.78
CA TYR A 102 9.41 -5.58 31.85
C TYR A 102 9.10 -6.92 32.50
N ALA A 103 9.97 -7.37 33.42
CA ALA A 103 9.71 -8.58 34.20
C ALA A 103 8.51 -8.43 35.12
N ASP A 104 8.39 -7.28 35.77
CA ASP A 104 7.26 -6.93 36.64
C ASP A 104 5.95 -6.84 35.87
N LEU A 105 5.94 -6.22 34.67
CA LEU A 105 4.79 -6.18 33.75
C LEU A 105 4.39 -7.58 33.32
N THR A 106 5.35 -8.44 32.99
CA THR A 106 5.08 -9.84 32.64
C THR A 106 4.41 -10.57 33.78
N ALA A 107 4.90 -10.42 35.02
CA ALA A 107 4.32 -11.00 36.23
C ALA A 107 2.87 -10.54 36.43
N TYR A 108 2.58 -9.26 36.23
CA TYR A 108 1.23 -8.72 36.32
C TYR A 108 0.29 -9.35 35.27
N ILE A 109 0.72 -9.46 34.00
CA ILE A 109 -0.10 -10.06 32.95
C ILE A 109 -0.33 -11.56 33.18
N LEU A 110 0.65 -12.28 33.70
CA LEU A 110 0.47 -13.67 34.14
C LEU A 110 -0.60 -13.78 35.23
N LYS A 111 -0.51 -12.89 36.25
CA LYS A 111 -1.47 -12.84 37.37
C LYS A 111 -2.90 -12.62 36.90
N VAL A 112 -3.15 -11.62 36.04
CA VAL A 112 -4.52 -11.30 35.55
C VAL A 112 -5.07 -12.37 34.62
N ASN A 113 -4.23 -13.27 34.10
CA ASN A 113 -4.64 -14.44 33.30
C ASN A 113 -4.66 -15.75 34.09
N GLY A 114 -4.65 -15.70 35.42
CA GLY A 114 -4.89 -16.86 36.28
C GLY A 114 -3.71 -17.81 36.43
N ALA A 115 -2.47 -17.38 36.12
CA ALA A 115 -1.29 -18.16 36.46
C ALA A 115 -1.16 -18.30 37.99
N ALA A 116 -0.58 -19.39 38.47
CA ALA A 116 -0.37 -19.61 39.88
C ALA A 116 0.86 -18.81 40.40
N PRO A 117 0.84 -18.31 41.67
CA PRO A 117 2.04 -17.77 42.27
C PRO A 117 3.14 -18.86 42.34
N GLY A 118 4.36 -18.54 41.90
CA GLY A 118 5.53 -19.41 42.02
C GLY A 118 6.33 -19.13 43.26
N ALA A 119 7.32 -19.99 43.59
CA ALA A 119 8.22 -19.80 44.69
C ALA A 119 9.00 -18.48 44.54
N PRO A 120 9.29 -17.73 45.64
CA PRO A 120 10.13 -16.53 45.62
C PRO A 120 11.52 -16.90 45.06
N GLY A 121 11.88 -16.31 43.89
CA GLY A 121 13.18 -16.55 43.25
C GLY A 121 13.12 -17.16 41.86
N ALA A 122 11.96 -17.54 41.34
CA ALA A 122 11.82 -17.84 39.94
C ALA A 122 11.85 -16.54 39.13
N ALA A 123 13.07 -16.01 38.94
CA ALA A 123 13.29 -15.10 37.82
C ALA A 123 12.84 -15.79 36.54
N PRO A 124 12.23 -15.08 35.53
CA PRO A 124 12.09 -15.64 34.22
C PRO A 124 13.45 -16.24 33.83
N ALA A 125 13.45 -17.49 33.40
CA ALA A 125 14.69 -18.10 32.91
C ALA A 125 15.32 -17.07 31.97
N PRO A 126 16.66 -16.82 32.07
CA PRO A 126 17.32 -15.91 31.17
C PRO A 126 16.86 -16.28 29.77
N ALA A 127 16.42 -15.29 29.01
CA ALA A 127 16.06 -15.51 27.61
C ALA A 127 17.13 -16.42 27.03
N PRO A 128 16.79 -17.54 26.39
CA PRO A 128 17.78 -18.29 25.65
C PRO A 128 18.49 -17.24 24.82
N ALA A 129 19.80 -17.14 25.03
CA ALA A 129 20.68 -16.18 24.36
C ALA A 129 20.19 -16.03 22.95
N ALA A 130 19.86 -14.77 22.59
CA ALA A 130 19.13 -14.39 21.38
C ALA A 130 19.11 -15.56 20.42
N VAL A 131 17.92 -16.04 20.03
CA VAL A 131 17.88 -17.06 18.97
C VAL A 131 18.78 -16.48 17.92
N ALA A 132 20.04 -16.87 17.98
CA ALA A 132 20.98 -16.65 16.91
C ALA A 132 20.12 -17.03 15.72
N GLN A 133 19.82 -16.06 14.88
CA GLN A 133 19.18 -16.33 13.62
C GLN A 133 19.73 -17.68 13.25
N ARG A 134 18.87 -18.69 13.07
CA ARG A 134 19.33 -19.82 12.33
C ARG A 134 19.79 -19.19 11.02
N GLU A 135 21.03 -18.71 11.03
CA GLU A 135 21.87 -18.82 9.86
C GLU A 135 21.59 -20.25 9.46
N GLY A 136 20.80 -20.40 8.42
CA GLY A 136 20.62 -21.71 7.85
C GLY A 136 22.02 -22.22 7.72
N ARG A 137 22.34 -23.25 8.46
CA ARG A 137 23.68 -23.83 8.51
C ARG A 137 24.18 -23.88 7.07
N ARG A 138 24.89 -22.84 6.67
CA ARG A 138 25.78 -22.93 5.53
C ARG A 138 26.92 -23.82 6.01
N GLY A 139 26.83 -25.04 5.64
CA GLY A 139 27.99 -25.87 5.88
C GLY A 139 27.75 -27.36 6.03
N ASP A 140 26.56 -27.78 6.42
CA ASP A 140 26.24 -29.19 6.38
C ASP A 140 25.13 -29.42 5.34
N GLU A 141 25.46 -29.47 4.05
CA GLU A 141 24.64 -30.32 3.20
C GLU A 141 24.56 -31.67 3.93
N PRO A 142 23.35 -32.21 4.21
CA PRO A 142 23.25 -33.51 4.82
C PRO A 142 24.10 -34.46 3.98
N THR A 143 25.20 -34.98 4.56
CA THR A 143 25.99 -36.01 3.92
C THR A 143 25.05 -37.20 3.76
N GLY A 144 24.48 -37.37 2.55
CA GLY A 144 23.51 -38.42 2.27
C GLY A 144 22.19 -37.96 1.62
N VAL A 145 22.03 -36.69 1.23
CA VAL A 145 20.99 -36.37 0.26
C VAL A 145 21.36 -36.99 -1.06
N VAL A 146 20.75 -38.14 -1.32
CA VAL A 146 20.77 -38.73 -2.65
C VAL A 146 20.02 -37.72 -3.55
N ARG A 147 20.79 -36.91 -4.27
CA ARG A 147 20.24 -36.18 -5.42
C ARG A 147 19.92 -37.25 -6.45
N ASP A 148 18.67 -37.67 -6.43
CA ASP A 148 18.22 -38.61 -7.46
C ASP A 148 18.22 -37.89 -8.84
N ALA A 149 18.06 -38.63 -9.89
CA ALA A 149 18.08 -38.11 -11.25
C ALA A 149 16.98 -37.08 -11.48
N GLU A 150 15.84 -37.20 -10.79
CA GLU A 150 14.72 -36.31 -10.89
C GLU A 150 15.02 -34.92 -10.23
N ALA A 151 15.55 -34.91 -9.03
CA ALA A 151 15.96 -33.65 -8.37
C ALA A 151 17.02 -32.92 -9.21
N THR A 152 17.99 -33.66 -9.76
CA THR A 152 18.99 -33.07 -10.65
C THR A 152 18.39 -32.51 -11.92
N ARG A 153 17.43 -33.20 -12.53
CA ARG A 153 16.70 -32.74 -13.71
C ARG A 153 15.95 -31.43 -13.42
N VAL A 154 15.21 -31.35 -12.32
CA VAL A 154 14.43 -30.15 -11.91
C VAL A 154 15.38 -28.99 -11.66
N LEU A 155 16.47 -29.18 -10.91
CA LEU A 155 17.42 -28.08 -10.64
C LEU A 155 18.08 -27.55 -11.92
N ASN A 156 18.46 -28.46 -12.83
CA ASN A 156 19.05 -28.09 -14.13
C ASN A 156 18.01 -27.30 -15.00
N ALA A 157 16.75 -27.71 -15.00
CA ALA A 157 15.69 -26.99 -15.71
C ALA A 157 15.48 -25.57 -15.16
N ARG A 158 15.44 -25.41 -13.83
CA ARG A 158 15.38 -24.09 -13.17
C ARG A 158 16.57 -23.22 -13.54
N LYS A 159 17.78 -23.78 -13.47
CA LYS A 159 19.01 -23.07 -13.84
C LYS A 159 18.97 -22.65 -15.31
N ALA A 160 18.62 -23.53 -16.23
CA ALA A 160 18.54 -23.23 -17.66
C ALA A 160 17.52 -22.10 -17.95
N LYS A 161 16.38 -22.10 -17.25
CA LYS A 161 15.39 -21.04 -17.36
C LYS A 161 15.94 -19.67 -16.93
N LEU A 162 16.61 -19.62 -15.77
CA LEU A 162 17.22 -18.39 -15.26
C LEU A 162 18.37 -17.90 -16.14
N ASP A 163 19.21 -18.80 -16.64
CA ASP A 163 20.31 -18.47 -17.56
C ASP A 163 19.81 -17.86 -18.88
N ALA A 164 18.60 -18.22 -19.31
CA ALA A 164 17.98 -17.74 -20.55
C ALA A 164 17.38 -16.32 -20.43
N VAL A 165 17.20 -15.79 -19.20
CA VAL A 165 16.65 -14.45 -18.99
C VAL A 165 17.60 -13.39 -19.55
N LYS A 166 17.09 -12.57 -20.47
CA LYS A 166 17.88 -11.54 -21.14
C LYS A 166 17.94 -10.25 -20.32
N PRO A 167 18.98 -9.43 -20.51
CA PRO A 167 19.01 -8.10 -19.94
C PRO A 167 17.90 -7.21 -20.53
N VAL A 168 17.24 -6.41 -19.67
CA VAL A 168 16.19 -5.47 -20.08
C VAL A 168 16.82 -4.15 -20.52
N THR A 169 16.44 -3.65 -21.67
CA THR A 169 16.96 -2.40 -22.26
C THR A 169 15.93 -1.27 -22.22
N ASP A 170 16.38 0.00 -22.42
CA ASP A 170 15.47 1.14 -22.56
C ASP A 170 14.46 0.94 -23.69
N ALA A 171 14.86 0.32 -24.79
CA ALA A 171 13.97 0.01 -25.91
C ALA A 171 12.86 -0.96 -25.50
N MET A 172 13.18 -1.99 -24.71
CA MET A 172 12.18 -2.92 -24.17
C MET A 172 11.24 -2.28 -23.15
N LEU A 173 11.72 -1.32 -22.36
CA LEU A 173 10.86 -0.58 -21.44
C LEU A 173 9.93 0.40 -22.17
N ALA A 174 10.38 0.96 -23.31
CA ALA A 174 9.57 1.83 -24.17
C ALA A 174 8.47 1.06 -24.90
N ASP A 175 8.80 -0.10 -25.47
CA ASP A 175 7.87 -1.00 -26.17
C ASP A 175 8.16 -2.46 -25.75
N PRO A 176 7.56 -2.91 -24.63
CA PRO A 176 7.80 -4.25 -24.11
C PRO A 176 7.32 -5.33 -25.07
N PRO A 177 8.02 -6.48 -25.15
CA PRO A 177 7.48 -7.67 -25.80
C PRO A 177 6.05 -7.95 -25.32
N GLU A 178 5.18 -8.40 -26.22
CA GLU A 178 3.75 -8.55 -25.89
C GLU A 178 3.50 -9.49 -24.70
N GLY A 179 4.31 -10.54 -24.58
CA GLY A 179 4.24 -11.51 -23.49
C GLY A 179 4.83 -11.02 -22.16
N ASP A 180 5.52 -9.88 -22.13
CA ASP A 180 6.20 -9.36 -20.95
C ASP A 180 5.41 -8.26 -20.24
N TRP A 181 5.68 -8.10 -18.92
CA TRP A 181 5.18 -7.01 -18.11
C TRP A 181 6.34 -6.39 -17.32
N LEU A 182 7.08 -5.42 -17.94
CA LEU A 182 8.40 -4.98 -17.47
C LEU A 182 8.38 -3.82 -16.50
N MET A 183 7.25 -3.16 -16.30
CA MET A 183 7.11 -2.10 -15.31
C MET A 183 5.68 -2.02 -14.78
N TRP A 184 5.45 -1.23 -13.73
CA TRP A 184 4.23 -1.26 -12.93
C TRP A 184 2.91 -1.15 -13.70
N ARG A 185 2.88 -0.40 -14.79
CA ARG A 185 1.71 -0.31 -15.67
C ARG A 185 2.07 -0.62 -17.13
N ARG A 186 2.95 -1.58 -17.33
CA ARG A 186 3.42 -2.18 -18.56
C ARG A 186 4.41 -1.34 -19.36
N THR A 187 4.10 -0.08 -19.69
CA THR A 187 4.92 0.79 -20.54
C THR A 187 5.32 2.07 -19.84
N TYR A 188 6.27 2.81 -20.38
CA TYR A 188 6.65 4.14 -19.91
C TYR A 188 5.47 5.11 -19.78
N GLY A 189 4.47 4.99 -20.63
CA GLY A 189 3.26 5.80 -20.58
C GLY A 189 2.24 5.39 -19.51
N VAL A 190 2.53 4.33 -18.76
CA VAL A 190 1.70 3.76 -17.67
C VAL A 190 0.23 3.54 -18.03
N SER A 191 0.00 3.07 -19.27
CA SER A 191 -1.36 2.84 -19.78
C SER A 191 -2.13 1.73 -19.07
N GLY A 192 -1.42 0.73 -18.49
CA GLY A 192 -2.06 -0.45 -17.90
C GLY A 192 -2.83 -1.32 -18.91
N PHE A 193 -2.50 -1.20 -20.18
CA PHE A 193 -3.15 -1.91 -21.30
C PHE A 193 -2.25 -3.01 -21.85
N SER A 194 -2.83 -4.15 -22.23
CA SER A 194 -2.12 -5.25 -22.91
C SER A 194 -2.68 -5.50 -24.30
N ARG A 195 -1.78 -5.73 -25.26
CA ARG A 195 -2.15 -6.12 -26.63
C ARG A 195 -2.48 -7.62 -26.78
N LEU A 196 -2.28 -8.41 -25.74
CA LEU A 196 -2.65 -9.83 -25.73
C LEU A 196 -4.17 -9.99 -25.87
N LYS A 197 -4.60 -10.94 -26.71
CA LYS A 197 -6.00 -11.16 -27.08
C LYS A 197 -6.40 -12.63 -27.17
N GLN A 198 -5.56 -13.57 -26.76
CA GLN A 198 -5.92 -14.99 -26.73
C GLN A 198 -7.06 -15.23 -25.73
N ILE A 199 -7.06 -14.52 -24.59
CA ILE A 199 -8.20 -14.46 -23.69
C ILE A 199 -9.07 -13.28 -24.13
N ASP A 200 -10.30 -13.58 -24.57
CA ASP A 200 -11.21 -12.60 -25.12
C ASP A 200 -12.65 -12.76 -24.60
N ARG A 201 -13.53 -11.90 -25.08
CA ARG A 201 -14.95 -11.87 -24.69
C ARG A 201 -15.70 -13.18 -24.93
N THR A 202 -15.25 -14.01 -25.85
CA THR A 202 -15.94 -15.26 -26.25
C THR A 202 -15.51 -16.46 -25.42
N ASN A 203 -14.32 -16.43 -24.84
CA ASN A 203 -13.72 -17.57 -24.15
C ASN A 203 -13.39 -17.31 -22.67
N VAL A 204 -13.43 -16.06 -22.20
CA VAL A 204 -13.08 -15.68 -20.82
C VAL A 204 -13.89 -16.45 -19.77
N GLY A 205 -15.11 -16.84 -20.07
CA GLY A 205 -15.94 -17.70 -19.21
C GLY A 205 -15.33 -19.06 -18.86
N LYS A 206 -14.28 -19.47 -19.58
CA LYS A 206 -13.55 -20.73 -19.37
C LYS A 206 -12.28 -20.55 -18.54
N LEU A 207 -11.93 -19.33 -18.09
CA LEU A 207 -10.74 -19.10 -17.27
C LEU A 207 -10.76 -19.95 -16.01
N GLN A 208 -9.61 -20.58 -15.73
CA GLN A 208 -9.41 -21.42 -14.55
C GLN A 208 -8.13 -21.00 -13.82
N GLN A 209 -8.14 -21.07 -12.50
CA GLN A 209 -6.92 -20.91 -11.71
C GLN A 209 -5.98 -22.08 -12.00
N VAL A 210 -4.73 -21.78 -12.32
CA VAL A 210 -3.73 -22.80 -12.66
C VAL A 210 -2.65 -22.96 -11.60
N TRP A 211 -2.33 -21.89 -10.89
CA TRP A 211 -1.44 -21.96 -9.74
C TRP A 211 -1.69 -20.79 -8.78
N ALA A 212 -1.21 -20.94 -7.57
CA ALA A 212 -1.16 -19.88 -6.56
C ALA A 212 0.13 -20.01 -5.74
N TRP A 213 0.66 -18.86 -5.29
CA TRP A 213 1.86 -18.79 -4.47
C TRP A 213 1.66 -17.84 -3.30
N THR A 214 1.94 -18.28 -2.08
CA THR A 214 1.82 -17.47 -0.87
C THR A 214 3.07 -16.65 -0.63
N LEU A 215 2.90 -15.35 -0.50
CA LEU A 215 3.95 -14.40 -0.12
C LEU A 215 4.01 -14.24 1.40
N PRO A 216 5.16 -13.80 1.95
CA PRO A 216 5.23 -13.37 3.34
C PRO A 216 4.18 -12.31 3.68
N VAL A 217 3.58 -12.43 4.87
CA VAL A 217 2.51 -11.52 5.30
C VAL A 217 3.04 -10.09 5.44
N SER A 218 2.46 -9.18 4.68
CA SER A 218 2.70 -7.73 4.73
C SER A 218 1.50 -7.01 4.14
N GLN A 219 1.44 -5.69 4.28
CA GLN A 219 0.56 -4.91 3.42
C GLN A 219 1.01 -5.07 1.96
N ASN A 220 0.06 -5.13 1.03
CA ASN A 220 0.36 -5.38 -0.37
C ASN A 220 -0.46 -4.46 -1.27
N GLU A 221 0.24 -3.79 -2.18
CA GLU A 221 -0.30 -3.01 -3.30
C GLU A 221 0.56 -3.26 -4.55
N ASN A 222 1.28 -4.38 -4.57
CA ASN A 222 2.35 -4.66 -5.53
C ASN A 222 1.82 -5.07 -6.90
N THR A 223 2.52 -4.63 -7.94
CA THR A 223 2.34 -5.11 -9.31
C THR A 223 3.43 -6.14 -9.61
N PRO A 224 3.11 -7.39 -9.93
CA PRO A 224 4.11 -8.35 -10.41
C PRO A 224 4.77 -7.87 -11.71
N LEU A 225 6.07 -8.14 -11.88
CA LEU A 225 6.74 -8.00 -13.18
C LEU A 225 6.94 -9.39 -13.80
N VAL A 226 6.87 -9.47 -15.12
CA VAL A 226 7.16 -10.72 -15.85
C VAL A 226 8.10 -10.41 -17.00
N HIS A 227 9.18 -11.22 -17.08
CA HIS A 227 10.17 -11.13 -18.14
C HIS A 227 10.70 -12.51 -18.49
N ASP A 228 10.72 -12.85 -19.79
CA ASP A 228 11.22 -14.13 -20.32
C ASP A 228 10.64 -15.34 -19.54
N GLY A 229 9.36 -15.28 -19.14
CA GLY A 229 8.67 -16.34 -18.41
C GLY A 229 9.06 -16.48 -16.92
N VAL A 230 9.74 -15.50 -16.35
CA VAL A 230 10.01 -15.37 -14.90
C VAL A 230 9.16 -14.24 -14.33
N MET A 231 8.41 -14.55 -13.25
CA MET A 231 7.62 -13.55 -12.52
C MET A 231 8.39 -13.09 -11.28
N PHE A 232 8.50 -11.79 -11.12
CA PHE A 232 9.11 -11.16 -9.94
C PHE A 232 8.03 -10.52 -9.08
N VAL A 233 8.02 -10.86 -7.79
CA VAL A 233 7.06 -10.35 -6.81
C VAL A 233 7.78 -9.91 -5.54
N ALA A 234 7.23 -8.91 -4.86
CA ALA A 234 7.77 -8.40 -3.63
C ALA A 234 6.76 -8.43 -2.49
N SER A 235 7.27 -8.55 -1.27
CA SER A 235 6.61 -8.19 -0.02
C SER A 235 7.45 -7.13 0.70
N ALA A 236 7.05 -6.70 1.89
CA ALA A 236 7.78 -5.68 2.65
C ALA A 236 9.27 -5.98 2.89
N PHE A 237 9.66 -7.25 2.91
CA PHE A 237 11.03 -7.66 3.25
C PHE A 237 11.58 -8.82 2.39
N ALA A 238 10.84 -9.26 1.39
CA ALA A 238 11.28 -10.33 0.51
C ALA A 238 10.98 -10.03 -0.95
N VAL A 239 11.88 -10.45 -1.83
CA VAL A 239 11.69 -10.45 -3.27
C VAL A 239 11.85 -11.89 -3.75
N GLN A 240 10.94 -12.35 -4.59
CA GLN A 240 10.93 -13.73 -5.09
C GLN A 240 10.81 -13.75 -6.61
N ALA A 241 11.55 -14.65 -7.25
CA ALA A 241 11.36 -15.00 -8.64
C ALA A 241 10.65 -16.35 -8.73
N LEU A 242 9.57 -16.37 -9.50
CA LEU A 242 8.75 -17.55 -9.73
C LEU A 242 8.78 -17.94 -11.21
N ASP A 243 8.66 -19.22 -11.50
CA ASP A 243 8.32 -19.66 -12.83
C ASP A 243 6.91 -19.17 -13.18
N ALA A 244 6.79 -18.29 -14.17
CA ALA A 244 5.50 -17.64 -14.48
C ALA A 244 4.45 -18.63 -15.04
N ALA A 245 4.87 -19.81 -15.54
CA ALA A 245 3.96 -20.84 -16.04
C ALA A 245 3.44 -21.79 -14.94
N THR A 246 4.27 -22.07 -13.91
CA THR A 246 3.96 -23.09 -12.89
C THR A 246 3.80 -22.56 -11.47
N GLY A 247 4.33 -21.36 -11.18
CA GLY A 247 4.39 -20.78 -9.85
C GLY A 247 5.53 -21.32 -8.98
N ASP A 248 6.42 -22.16 -9.52
CA ASP A 248 7.55 -22.69 -8.76
C ASP A 248 8.55 -21.60 -8.37
N LEU A 249 9.02 -21.62 -7.14
CA LEU A 249 10.06 -20.70 -6.66
C LEU A 249 11.39 -21.00 -7.37
N LEU A 250 11.97 -20.00 -8.02
CA LEU A 250 13.26 -20.07 -8.67
C LEU A 250 14.38 -19.58 -7.76
N TRP A 251 14.21 -18.40 -7.17
CA TRP A 251 15.09 -17.85 -6.13
C TRP A 251 14.32 -16.89 -5.21
N GLN A 252 14.90 -16.63 -4.04
CA GLN A 252 14.36 -15.72 -3.04
C GLN A 252 15.48 -14.87 -2.44
N TYR A 253 15.22 -13.56 -2.30
CA TYR A 253 15.98 -12.64 -1.47
C TYR A 253 15.14 -12.25 -0.25
N ILE A 254 15.73 -12.34 0.95
CA ILE A 254 15.12 -11.89 2.20
C ILE A 254 15.98 -10.77 2.77
N ARG A 255 15.37 -9.61 3.02
CA ARG A 255 16.01 -8.48 3.69
C ARG A 255 15.97 -8.69 5.21
N PRO A 256 17.10 -8.78 5.91
CA PRO A 256 17.12 -8.69 7.36
C PRO A 256 16.71 -7.30 7.77
N LEU A 257 15.59 -7.16 8.47
CA LEU A 257 15.11 -5.86 8.93
C LEU A 257 15.50 -5.62 10.40
N PRO A 258 15.86 -4.38 10.78
CA PRO A 258 16.01 -3.98 12.17
C PRO A 258 14.76 -4.29 13.00
N ALA A 259 14.92 -4.74 14.23
CA ALA A 259 13.81 -5.15 15.11
C ALA A 259 12.76 -4.04 15.33
N ASN A 260 13.16 -2.78 15.29
CA ASN A 260 12.29 -1.63 15.44
C ASN A 260 11.35 -1.38 14.26
N LEU A 261 11.54 -2.05 13.13
CA LEU A 261 10.67 -1.92 11.94
C LEU A 261 9.49 -2.92 11.92
N ASN A 262 9.26 -3.68 13.00
CA ASN A 262 8.15 -4.63 13.11
C ASN A 262 7.99 -5.55 11.88
N GLY A 263 9.11 -6.01 11.32
CA GLY A 263 9.14 -6.81 10.10
C GLY A 263 8.69 -6.06 8.85
N GLY A 264 8.69 -4.71 8.85
CA GLY A 264 8.28 -3.90 7.71
C GLY A 264 6.77 -3.97 7.41
N ALA A 265 5.95 -4.34 8.39
CA ALA A 265 4.53 -4.64 8.21
C ALA A 265 3.71 -3.52 7.54
N THR A 266 4.16 -2.28 7.63
CA THR A 266 3.50 -1.10 7.02
C THR A 266 4.08 -0.71 5.66
N SER A 267 5.19 -1.32 5.24
CA SER A 267 5.77 -1.06 3.91
C SER A 267 4.97 -1.78 2.84
N ARG A 268 4.59 -1.07 1.80
CA ARG A 268 3.74 -1.54 0.71
C ARG A 268 4.20 -0.99 -0.63
N PRO A 269 5.38 -1.41 -1.13
CA PRO A 269 5.85 -0.95 -2.43
C PRO A 269 4.87 -1.35 -3.53
N LYS A 270 4.54 -0.41 -4.41
CA LYS A 270 3.59 -0.66 -5.50
C LYS A 270 4.20 -1.40 -6.67
N THR A 271 5.53 -1.35 -6.80
CA THR A 271 6.25 -2.00 -7.89
C THR A 271 7.72 -2.20 -7.58
N LEU A 272 8.32 -3.08 -8.36
CA LEU A 272 9.74 -3.23 -8.62
C LEU A 272 10.10 -2.51 -9.92
N ALA A 273 11.40 -2.34 -10.20
CA ALA A 273 11.88 -1.99 -11.53
C ALA A 273 12.88 -3.04 -12.02
N ILE A 274 12.97 -3.19 -13.33
CA ILE A 274 13.91 -4.10 -13.97
C ILE A 274 14.71 -3.35 -15.03
N TYR A 275 16.05 -3.51 -15.01
CA TYR A 275 16.94 -2.86 -15.98
C TYR A 275 18.28 -3.57 -16.10
N GLY A 276 18.73 -3.81 -17.31
CA GLY A 276 19.89 -4.66 -17.57
C GLY A 276 19.64 -6.04 -16.99
N ASP A 277 20.57 -6.49 -16.19
CA ASP A 277 20.52 -7.75 -15.44
C ASP A 277 20.10 -7.57 -13.97
N LYS A 278 19.44 -6.44 -13.65
CA LYS A 278 19.11 -6.05 -12.27
C LYS A 278 17.60 -5.91 -12.07
N LEU A 279 17.15 -6.41 -10.92
CA LEU A 279 15.84 -6.16 -10.35
C LEU A 279 16.01 -5.21 -9.17
N ILE A 280 15.35 -4.06 -9.19
CA ILE A 280 15.51 -2.99 -8.21
C ILE A 280 14.27 -2.96 -7.32
N ALA A 281 14.49 -3.11 -6.02
CA ALA A 281 13.44 -3.21 -5.01
C ALA A 281 13.61 -2.15 -3.92
N PRO A 282 12.55 -1.43 -3.56
CA PRO A 282 12.54 -0.63 -2.33
C PRO A 282 12.33 -1.53 -1.12
N THR A 283 12.98 -1.19 -0.01
CA THR A 283 12.91 -1.97 1.23
C THR A 283 12.33 -1.15 2.39
N ALA A 284 11.78 -1.82 3.39
CA ALA A 284 11.13 -1.18 4.53
C ALA A 284 12.11 -0.38 5.42
N ASP A 285 13.40 -0.67 5.36
CA ASP A 285 14.48 0.03 6.06
C ASP A 285 15.10 1.17 5.24
N LYS A 286 14.37 1.68 4.23
CA LYS A 286 14.71 2.88 3.44
C LYS A 286 15.87 2.69 2.47
N HIS A 287 16.06 1.51 1.94
CA HIS A 287 17.05 1.25 0.91
C HIS A 287 16.39 0.97 -0.43
N LEU A 288 17.11 1.27 -1.50
CA LEU A 288 16.92 0.65 -2.79
C LEU A 288 18.01 -0.42 -2.95
N VAL A 289 17.59 -1.63 -3.29
CA VAL A 289 18.49 -2.77 -3.47
C VAL A 289 18.37 -3.26 -4.90
N ALA A 290 19.49 -3.37 -5.61
CA ALA A 290 19.52 -4.07 -6.88
C ALA A 290 19.95 -5.52 -6.68
N LEU A 291 19.18 -6.42 -7.21
CA LEU A 291 19.41 -7.85 -7.20
C LEU A 291 19.72 -8.32 -8.63
N ASP A 292 20.68 -9.21 -8.77
CA ASP A 292 20.88 -9.92 -10.04
C ASP A 292 19.61 -10.72 -10.39
N ILE A 293 19.03 -10.51 -11.57
CA ILE A 293 17.73 -11.07 -11.94
C ILE A 293 17.69 -12.60 -12.03
N ARG A 294 18.86 -13.23 -12.23
CA ARG A 294 18.99 -14.69 -12.37
C ARG A 294 19.23 -15.38 -11.05
N THR A 295 19.82 -14.68 -10.07
CA THR A 295 20.30 -15.32 -8.84
C THR A 295 19.72 -14.74 -7.55
N GLY A 296 19.10 -13.56 -7.61
CA GLY A 296 18.63 -12.82 -6.43
C GLY A 296 19.77 -12.29 -5.53
N LYS A 297 21.02 -12.34 -5.97
CA LYS A 297 22.16 -11.82 -5.21
C LYS A 297 22.19 -10.30 -5.30
N VAL A 298 22.57 -9.66 -4.18
CA VAL A 298 22.71 -8.20 -4.12
C VAL A 298 23.86 -7.76 -5.02
N VAL A 299 23.58 -6.83 -5.93
CA VAL A 299 24.54 -6.15 -6.80
C VAL A 299 24.98 -4.84 -6.16
N TRP A 300 24.00 -4.06 -5.70
CA TRP A 300 24.25 -2.85 -4.90
C TRP A 300 23.09 -2.63 -3.91
N ASP A 301 23.38 -1.90 -2.84
CA ASP A 301 22.45 -1.62 -1.73
C ASP A 301 22.66 -0.16 -1.30
N GLN A 302 21.70 0.70 -1.60
CA GLN A 302 21.80 2.14 -1.39
C GLN A 302 20.74 2.61 -0.41
N ALA A 303 21.18 3.20 0.71
CA ALA A 303 20.29 3.91 1.61
C ALA A 303 19.75 5.17 0.92
N VAL A 304 18.42 5.36 0.99
CA VAL A 304 17.76 6.60 0.59
C VAL A 304 17.60 7.44 1.86
N THR A 305 18.48 8.42 2.04
CA THR A 305 18.47 9.31 3.19
C THR A 305 17.29 10.26 3.16
N THR A 306 16.80 10.67 4.33
CA THR A 306 15.50 11.29 4.48
C THR A 306 15.47 12.79 4.22
N SER A 307 16.53 13.53 4.47
CA SER A 307 16.45 14.99 4.43
C SER A 307 17.78 15.65 4.09
N ASP A 308 17.68 16.80 3.48
CA ASP A 308 18.73 17.80 3.30
C ASP A 308 18.74 18.86 4.41
N LEU A 309 17.80 18.76 5.39
CA LEU A 309 17.68 19.72 6.48
C LEU A 309 18.57 19.34 7.67
N PRO A 310 19.38 20.27 8.19
CA PRO A 310 20.22 20.02 9.37
C PRO A 310 19.38 19.72 10.60
N GLY A 311 19.72 18.68 11.35
CA GLY A 311 19.14 18.37 12.66
C GLY A 311 17.90 17.49 12.62
N GLU A 312 17.54 16.88 11.49
CA GLU A 312 16.50 15.87 11.46
C GLU A 312 16.93 14.60 12.22
N PRO A 313 16.04 14.07 13.06
CA PRO A 313 16.32 12.83 13.77
C PRO A 313 16.39 11.65 12.80
N ASP A 314 17.35 10.74 13.00
CA ASP A 314 17.51 9.48 12.24
C ASP A 314 16.27 8.56 12.28
N ASN A 315 15.27 8.91 13.09
CA ASN A 315 14.03 8.16 13.26
C ASN A 315 12.91 8.58 12.31
N VAL A 316 13.06 9.66 11.53
CA VAL A 316 12.13 9.96 10.43
C VAL A 316 12.24 8.87 9.39
N LYS A 317 11.14 8.18 9.14
CA LYS A 317 11.11 6.95 8.34
C LYS A 317 10.43 7.22 7.00
N PRO A 318 11.17 7.50 5.90
CA PRO A 318 10.52 7.59 4.60
C PRO A 318 9.88 6.26 4.27
N GLN A 319 8.71 6.34 3.69
CA GLN A 319 8.08 5.18 3.08
C GLN A 319 8.40 5.22 1.59
N LEU A 320 9.03 4.17 1.09
CA LEU A 320 9.33 4.03 -0.33
C LEU A 320 8.19 3.29 -1.06
N ASN A 321 6.95 3.70 -0.79
CA ASN A 321 5.75 2.99 -1.22
C ASN A 321 5.46 3.13 -2.73
N GLY A 322 5.90 4.21 -3.37
CA GLY A 322 5.67 4.46 -4.80
C GLY A 322 6.29 3.38 -5.68
N GLY A 323 7.48 2.96 -5.32
CA GLY A 323 8.30 2.09 -6.13
C GLY A 323 9.06 2.82 -7.23
N PRO A 324 10.15 2.23 -7.72
CA PRO A 324 11.01 2.82 -8.74
C PRO A 324 10.47 2.64 -10.16
N ILE A 325 10.85 3.57 -11.04
CA ILE A 325 10.89 3.37 -12.51
C ILE A 325 12.33 3.51 -12.98
N VAL A 326 12.63 3.03 -14.18
CA VAL A 326 13.92 3.31 -14.83
C VAL A 326 13.69 4.18 -16.06
N ALA A 327 14.43 5.29 -16.13
CA ALA A 327 14.37 6.26 -17.22
C ALA A 327 15.81 6.60 -17.65
N HIS A 328 16.16 6.29 -18.88
CA HIS A 328 17.48 6.60 -19.46
C HIS A 328 18.65 6.16 -18.56
N GLY A 329 18.61 4.89 -18.10
CA GLY A 329 19.65 4.31 -17.23
C GLY A 329 19.66 4.84 -15.78
N LYS A 330 18.62 5.56 -15.36
CA LYS A 330 18.48 6.06 -13.98
C LYS A 330 17.27 5.47 -13.31
N VAL A 331 17.44 5.05 -12.07
CA VAL A 331 16.34 4.66 -11.19
C VAL A 331 15.75 5.93 -10.60
N VAL A 332 14.48 6.21 -10.91
CA VAL A 332 13.80 7.39 -10.40
C VAL A 332 12.67 6.96 -9.48
N MET A 333 12.62 7.55 -8.29
CA MET A 333 11.66 7.17 -7.28
C MET A 333 11.29 8.35 -6.39
N GLY A 334 10.02 8.41 -6.01
CA GLY A 334 9.53 9.31 -4.98
C GLY A 334 9.57 8.69 -3.60
N ALA A 335 9.72 9.53 -2.59
CA ALA A 335 9.60 9.19 -1.18
C ALA A 335 8.34 9.81 -0.57
N SER A 336 7.79 9.15 0.44
CA SER A 336 6.72 9.67 1.27
C SER A 336 7.12 9.49 2.73
N LEU A 337 7.43 10.59 3.39
CA LEU A 337 7.97 10.58 4.75
C LEU A 337 6.88 10.54 5.83
N GLY A 338 5.63 10.71 5.41
CA GLY A 338 4.51 10.80 6.33
C GLY A 338 4.38 12.18 6.97
N ILE A 339 3.52 12.24 7.97
CA ILE A 339 3.12 13.49 8.65
C ILE A 339 4.21 14.10 9.53
N ASP A 340 5.33 13.40 9.73
CA ASP A 340 6.37 13.78 10.69
C ASP A 340 7.63 14.36 10.01
N SER A 341 7.58 14.61 8.68
CA SER A 341 8.73 15.12 7.94
C SER A 341 8.65 16.62 7.69
N PRO A 342 9.34 17.44 8.50
CA PRO A 342 9.50 18.85 8.21
C PRO A 342 10.29 19.05 6.91
N GLY A 343 9.88 20.04 6.10
CA GLY A 343 10.49 20.30 4.80
C GLY A 343 9.98 19.39 3.67
N GLY A 344 9.08 18.43 3.98
CA GLY A 344 8.37 17.61 3.01
C GLY A 344 9.17 16.46 2.42
N ASP A 345 8.68 15.97 1.30
CA ASP A 345 9.16 14.80 0.60
C ASP A 345 10.04 15.13 -0.61
N PHE A 346 10.47 14.11 -1.35
CA PHE A 346 11.39 14.31 -2.46
C PHE A 346 11.25 13.23 -3.54
N ILE A 347 11.82 13.52 -4.71
CA ILE A 347 12.06 12.56 -5.80
C ILE A 347 13.56 12.47 -5.99
N VAL A 348 14.11 11.26 -6.12
CA VAL A 348 15.55 11.01 -6.37
C VAL A 348 15.76 10.29 -7.68
N GLY A 349 16.86 10.61 -8.34
CA GLY A 349 17.40 9.86 -9.46
C GLY A 349 18.75 9.24 -9.07
N LEU A 350 18.84 7.90 -9.22
CA LEU A 350 20.06 7.15 -8.95
C LEU A 350 20.57 6.51 -10.23
N ASP A 351 21.88 6.33 -10.34
CA ASP A 351 22.49 5.54 -11.41
C ASP A 351 22.07 4.07 -11.28
N ALA A 352 21.46 3.51 -12.32
CA ALA A 352 20.90 2.15 -12.27
C ALA A 352 21.96 1.05 -12.12
N ASN A 353 23.22 1.33 -12.46
CA ASN A 353 24.31 0.36 -12.35
C ASN A 353 24.97 0.34 -10.98
N THR A 354 25.07 1.49 -10.34
CA THR A 354 25.84 1.68 -9.10
C THR A 354 24.99 1.99 -7.88
N GLY A 355 23.74 2.41 -8.06
CA GLY A 355 22.87 2.89 -6.99
C GLY A 355 23.23 4.29 -6.47
N LYS A 356 24.25 4.95 -7.01
CA LYS A 356 24.67 6.29 -6.56
C LYS A 356 23.59 7.32 -6.87
N GLU A 357 23.19 8.12 -5.86
CA GLU A 357 22.30 9.26 -6.05
C GLU A 357 22.99 10.30 -6.97
N LEU A 358 22.28 10.69 -8.02
CA LEU A 358 22.73 11.67 -9.03
C LEU A 358 22.09 13.02 -8.82
N TRP A 359 20.80 13.03 -8.47
CA TRP A 359 20.04 14.25 -8.25
C TRP A 359 18.86 14.02 -7.29
N ARG A 360 18.38 15.12 -6.73
CA ARG A 360 17.20 15.15 -5.84
C ARG A 360 16.36 16.38 -6.15
N PHE A 361 15.05 16.21 -6.17
CA PHE A 361 14.06 17.28 -6.27
C PHE A 361 13.18 17.27 -5.02
N ASN A 362 13.13 18.37 -4.28
CA ASN A 362 12.24 18.50 -3.11
C ASN A 362 10.82 18.86 -3.56
N THR A 363 9.82 18.12 -3.08
CA THR A 363 8.42 18.31 -3.47
C THR A 363 7.72 19.45 -2.72
N ILE A 364 8.39 20.04 -1.73
CA ILE A 364 8.02 21.31 -1.12
C ILE A 364 8.99 22.40 -1.55
N ALA A 365 8.46 23.47 -2.13
CA ALA A 365 9.26 24.57 -2.62
C ALA A 365 10.08 25.24 -1.50
N ARG A 366 11.36 25.47 -1.75
CA ARG A 366 12.29 26.08 -0.80
C ARG A 366 12.27 27.60 -0.91
N PRO A 367 12.48 28.37 0.18
CA PRO A 367 12.65 29.83 0.12
C PRO A 367 13.69 30.24 -0.92
N GLY A 368 13.39 31.27 -1.71
CA GLY A 368 14.28 31.76 -2.77
C GLY A 368 14.27 30.94 -4.06
N GLN A 369 13.52 29.85 -4.11
CA GLN A 369 13.26 29.06 -5.32
C GLN A 369 11.86 29.36 -5.88
N PRO A 370 11.56 29.00 -7.15
CA PRO A 370 10.22 29.13 -7.69
C PRO A 370 9.19 28.44 -6.78
N GLY A 371 8.13 29.19 -6.39
CA GLY A 371 7.09 28.71 -5.46
C GLY A 371 7.45 28.76 -3.99
N GLY A 372 8.65 29.20 -3.62
CA GLY A 372 9.09 29.28 -2.23
C GLY A 372 8.28 30.25 -1.35
N ASP A 373 7.59 31.20 -1.99
CA ASP A 373 6.69 32.19 -1.42
C ASP A 373 5.22 31.71 -1.30
N SER A 374 4.94 30.43 -1.62
CA SER A 374 3.57 29.88 -1.63
C SER A 374 3.16 29.19 -0.32
N TRP A 375 3.92 29.34 0.75
CA TRP A 375 3.70 28.65 2.01
C TRP A 375 3.30 29.58 3.17
N ASN A 376 2.60 30.68 2.89
CA ASN A 376 2.12 31.64 3.88
C ASN A 376 3.23 32.15 4.82
N GLY A 377 4.46 32.32 4.30
CA GLY A 377 5.63 32.75 5.06
C GLY A 377 6.21 31.73 6.02
N ALA A 378 5.73 30.49 6.01
CA ALA A 378 6.26 29.44 6.87
C ALA A 378 7.73 29.12 6.52
N PRO A 379 8.61 28.99 7.51
CA PRO A 379 9.97 28.48 7.29
C PRO A 379 9.90 27.00 6.84
N VAL A 380 10.97 26.51 6.21
CA VAL A 380 10.96 25.15 5.59
C VAL A 380 10.65 24.06 6.60
N ASN A 381 11.17 24.15 7.81
CA ASN A 381 10.96 23.18 8.90
C ASN A 381 9.53 23.19 9.48
N GLU A 382 8.67 24.06 8.96
CA GLU A 382 7.24 24.14 9.31
C GLU A 382 6.33 23.81 8.11
N ARG A 383 6.91 23.30 7.01
CA ARG A 383 6.19 22.90 5.82
C ARG A 383 6.13 21.38 5.76
N TYR A 384 4.95 20.80 5.60
CA TYR A 384 4.72 19.36 5.61
C TYR A 384 3.82 18.93 4.44
N GLY A 385 4.14 17.81 3.81
CA GLY A 385 3.35 17.25 2.72
C GLY A 385 4.13 17.00 1.44
N GLY A 386 3.43 16.96 0.32
CA GLY A 386 4.02 16.71 -1.00
C GLY A 386 4.50 15.28 -1.17
N GLY A 387 3.89 14.30 -0.46
CA GLY A 387 4.26 12.90 -0.52
C GLY A 387 4.18 12.34 -1.93
N VAL A 388 5.15 11.48 -2.31
CA VAL A 388 5.19 10.80 -3.62
C VAL A 388 5.12 9.30 -3.38
N TRP A 389 3.90 8.78 -3.25
CA TRP A 389 3.65 7.39 -2.88
C TRP A 389 3.09 6.52 -4.01
N THR A 390 3.17 7.00 -5.27
CA THR A 390 2.99 6.19 -6.49
C THR A 390 4.21 6.31 -7.40
N ALA A 391 4.39 5.35 -8.30
CA ALA A 391 5.45 5.39 -9.29
C ALA A 391 5.14 6.38 -10.41
N GLY A 392 6.18 6.90 -11.06
CA GLY A 392 6.06 7.85 -12.16
C GLY A 392 5.84 7.21 -13.52
N SER A 393 5.83 8.07 -14.55
CA SER A 393 5.92 7.73 -15.97
C SER A 393 7.10 8.44 -16.62
N TYR A 394 7.46 8.03 -17.85
CA TYR A 394 8.61 8.59 -18.57
C TYR A 394 8.31 8.79 -20.05
N ASP A 395 8.68 9.93 -20.59
CA ASP A 395 8.67 10.18 -22.02
C ASP A 395 10.12 10.22 -22.55
N PRO A 396 10.54 9.19 -23.31
CA PRO A 396 11.91 9.14 -23.83
C PRO A 396 12.20 10.19 -24.94
N LYS A 397 11.17 10.73 -25.61
CA LYS A 397 11.34 11.75 -26.64
C LYS A 397 11.64 13.11 -26.02
N LEU A 398 11.01 13.42 -24.89
CA LEU A 398 11.20 14.66 -24.16
C LEU A 398 12.28 14.55 -23.09
N ASN A 399 12.70 13.32 -22.75
CA ASN A 399 13.53 12.98 -21.60
C ASN A 399 12.97 13.51 -20.29
N LEU A 400 11.64 13.39 -20.11
CA LEU A 400 10.92 13.86 -18.94
C LEU A 400 10.34 12.70 -18.14
N VAL A 401 10.53 12.71 -16.83
CA VAL A 401 9.78 11.89 -15.87
C VAL A 401 8.63 12.71 -15.28
N PHE A 402 7.50 12.07 -15.10
CA PHE A 402 6.29 12.69 -14.55
C PHE A 402 5.91 12.03 -13.25
N PHE A 403 5.67 12.85 -12.22
CA PHE A 403 5.21 12.41 -10.91
C PHE A 403 4.07 13.29 -10.43
N GLY A 404 3.12 12.69 -9.73
CA GLY A 404 2.14 13.42 -8.93
C GLY A 404 2.64 13.58 -7.50
N THR A 405 2.18 14.61 -6.80
CA THR A 405 2.44 14.82 -5.38
C THR A 405 1.14 14.83 -4.59
N GLY A 406 1.22 14.45 -3.32
CA GLY A 406 0.10 14.47 -2.39
C GLY A 406 -0.13 15.82 -1.74
N ASN A 407 -1.10 15.84 -0.83
CA ASN A 407 -1.60 17.00 -0.11
C ASN A 407 -0.60 17.60 0.90
N THR A 408 -1.05 18.62 1.62
CA THR A 408 -0.37 19.13 2.81
C THR A 408 -0.70 18.25 4.02
N TYR A 409 0.30 17.93 4.83
CA TYR A 409 0.08 17.11 6.04
C TYR A 409 -0.12 17.94 7.31
N ASP A 410 0.36 19.17 7.35
CA ASP A 410 0.02 20.14 8.40
C ASP A 410 -0.67 21.35 7.77
N ALA A 411 -1.97 21.45 7.97
CA ALA A 411 -2.75 22.56 7.44
C ALA A 411 -2.67 23.83 8.30
N GLY A 412 -2.18 23.71 9.54
CA GLY A 412 -2.23 24.81 10.51
C GLY A 412 -1.58 26.10 10.03
N THR A 413 -0.40 26.01 9.42
CA THR A 413 0.33 27.17 8.87
C THR A 413 -0.38 27.83 7.70
N LEU A 414 -1.05 27.04 6.86
CA LEU A 414 -1.78 27.54 5.69
C LEU A 414 -3.13 28.19 6.02
N LEU A 415 -3.67 27.88 7.19
CA LEU A 415 -4.96 28.39 7.68
C LEU A 415 -4.80 29.63 8.60
N GLN A 416 -3.56 30.07 8.87
CA GLN A 416 -3.33 31.32 9.58
C GLN A 416 -3.83 32.55 8.78
N PRO A 417 -4.27 33.62 9.44
CA PRO A 417 -4.82 34.79 8.74
C PRO A 417 -3.76 35.43 7.84
N GLN A 418 -4.12 35.58 6.59
CA GLN A 418 -3.49 36.34 5.50
C GLN A 418 -1.98 36.10 5.27
N PRO A 419 -1.59 35.72 4.08
CA PRO A 419 -0.19 35.68 3.69
C PRO A 419 0.44 37.08 3.81
N ARG A 420 1.73 37.13 4.13
CA ARG A 420 2.49 38.37 4.08
C ARG A 420 2.43 38.94 2.66
N LYS A 421 2.61 40.27 2.53
CA LYS A 421 2.58 40.93 1.22
C LYS A 421 3.60 40.24 0.28
N GLY A 422 3.11 39.71 -0.84
CA GLY A 422 3.92 39.00 -1.83
C GLY A 422 4.01 37.49 -1.63
N GLU A 423 3.36 36.95 -0.60
CA GLU A 423 3.27 35.51 -0.34
C GLU A 423 1.86 34.98 -0.61
N SER A 424 1.74 33.71 -0.99
CA SER A 424 0.47 33.01 -1.10
C SER A 424 0.43 31.81 -0.14
N ASN A 425 -0.68 31.11 -0.07
CA ASN A 425 -0.83 29.87 0.67
C ASN A 425 -1.18 28.67 -0.23
N ASP A 426 -0.75 28.72 -1.48
CA ASP A 426 -1.02 27.69 -2.47
C ASP A 426 -0.27 26.37 -2.17
N ALA A 427 0.78 26.42 -1.36
CA ALA A 427 1.58 25.29 -0.88
C ALA A 427 2.25 24.47 -2.00
N LEU A 428 3.01 25.13 -2.87
CA LEU A 428 3.74 24.41 -3.94
C LEU A 428 4.87 23.54 -3.37
N TYR A 429 5.02 22.29 -3.84
CA TYR A 429 4.32 21.63 -4.96
C TYR A 429 3.38 20.52 -4.47
N THR A 430 2.48 20.78 -3.54
CA THR A 430 1.44 19.81 -3.18
C THR A 430 0.39 19.69 -4.29
N ASP A 431 -0.25 18.54 -4.42
CA ASP A 431 -1.29 18.24 -5.43
C ASP A 431 -0.91 18.65 -6.86
N THR A 432 0.29 18.33 -7.24
CA THR A 432 0.94 18.85 -8.46
C THR A 432 1.42 17.73 -9.35
N THR A 433 1.18 17.82 -10.66
CA THR A 433 1.95 17.09 -11.67
C THR A 433 3.28 17.82 -11.88
N LEU A 434 4.37 17.10 -11.65
CA LEU A 434 5.75 17.56 -11.88
C LEU A 434 6.31 16.90 -13.15
N ALA A 435 6.91 17.67 -14.04
CA ALA A 435 7.71 17.19 -15.15
C ALA A 435 9.17 17.53 -14.91
N LEU A 436 9.98 16.52 -14.62
CA LEU A 436 11.38 16.68 -14.31
C LEU A 436 12.25 16.10 -15.44
N ASP A 437 13.35 16.77 -15.76
CA ASP A 437 14.37 16.23 -16.63
C ASP A 437 14.97 14.96 -15.99
N ALA A 438 14.93 13.84 -16.71
CA ALA A 438 15.34 12.55 -16.18
C ALA A 438 16.83 12.47 -15.82
N ASP A 439 17.68 13.27 -16.47
CA ASP A 439 19.11 13.26 -16.26
C ASP A 439 19.55 14.13 -15.08
N THR A 440 18.85 15.23 -14.84
CA THR A 440 19.28 16.28 -13.90
C THR A 440 18.35 16.54 -12.73
N GLY A 441 17.11 16.03 -12.79
CA GLY A 441 16.06 16.33 -11.81
C GLY A 441 15.52 17.76 -11.89
N GLN A 442 15.92 18.55 -12.90
CA GLN A 442 15.44 19.92 -13.06
C GLN A 442 13.96 19.95 -13.43
N LEU A 443 13.19 20.78 -12.72
CA LEU A 443 11.80 21.06 -13.05
C LEU A 443 11.71 21.78 -14.39
N LYS A 444 10.99 21.18 -15.36
CA LYS A 444 10.70 21.80 -16.66
C LYS A 444 9.39 22.54 -16.64
N TRP A 445 8.37 21.90 -16.07
CA TRP A 445 7.08 22.52 -15.81
C TRP A 445 6.35 21.79 -14.67
N HIS A 446 5.35 22.45 -14.11
CA HIS A 446 4.43 21.88 -13.16
C HIS A 446 3.01 22.36 -13.40
N TYR A 447 2.03 21.57 -12.95
CA TYR A 447 0.62 21.96 -12.93
C TYR A 447 0.01 21.56 -11.59
N GLN A 448 -0.40 22.55 -10.79
CA GLN A 448 -1.04 22.30 -9.50
C GLN A 448 -2.55 22.11 -9.69
N HIS A 449 -3.04 20.94 -9.29
CA HIS A 449 -4.44 20.53 -9.48
C HIS A 449 -5.37 21.16 -8.46
N VAL A 450 -4.99 21.18 -7.20
CA VAL A 450 -5.71 21.84 -6.10
C VAL A 450 -4.72 22.69 -5.33
N GLN A 451 -5.04 23.97 -5.20
CA GLN A 451 -4.25 24.89 -4.38
C GLN A 451 -4.64 24.72 -2.92
N ARG A 452 -3.64 24.71 -2.01
CA ARG A 452 -3.89 24.65 -0.57
C ARG A 452 -4.81 23.49 -0.17
N ASP A 453 -4.48 22.27 -0.60
CA ASP A 453 -5.27 21.11 -0.18
C ASP A 453 -5.10 20.85 1.32
N VAL A 454 -6.09 21.29 2.08
CA VAL A 454 -6.24 21.06 3.52
C VAL A 454 -7.35 20.04 3.82
N TRP A 455 -7.83 19.34 2.80
CA TRP A 455 -8.93 18.37 2.87
C TRP A 455 -8.49 16.94 2.66
N ASP A 456 -7.19 16.70 2.37
CA ASP A 456 -6.62 15.39 2.04
C ASP A 456 -7.20 14.80 0.73
N GLN A 457 -7.13 15.58 -0.35
CA GLN A 457 -7.68 15.23 -1.66
C GLN A 457 -6.60 14.95 -2.72
N ASP A 458 -5.47 14.43 -2.31
CA ASP A 458 -4.27 14.03 -3.05
C ASP A 458 -4.39 13.92 -4.58
N TRP A 459 -3.32 14.33 -5.28
CA TRP A 459 -3.16 14.14 -6.73
C TRP A 459 -1.90 13.36 -7.12
N VAL A 460 -1.41 12.54 -6.23
CA VAL A 460 -0.15 11.79 -6.31
C VAL A 460 -0.18 10.59 -7.26
N PHE A 461 -1.26 10.38 -7.99
CA PHE A 461 -1.53 9.16 -8.76
C PHE A 461 -0.80 9.08 -10.09
N GLU A 462 -1.05 8.00 -10.86
CA GLU A 462 -0.40 7.76 -12.15
C GLU A 462 -0.57 8.95 -13.10
N GLN A 463 0.50 9.25 -13.81
CA GLN A 463 0.58 10.27 -14.85
C GLN A 463 0.54 9.54 -16.20
N THR A 464 -0.65 9.26 -16.73
CA THR A 464 -0.81 8.47 -17.96
C THR A 464 -0.44 9.31 -19.17
N LEU A 465 0.55 8.87 -19.94
CA LEU A 465 0.96 9.49 -21.19
C LEU A 465 0.19 8.88 -22.35
N ALA A 466 -0.49 9.75 -23.08
CA ALA A 466 -1.35 9.34 -24.20
C ALA A 466 -1.21 10.29 -25.40
N THR A 467 -1.72 9.87 -26.54
CA THR A 467 -2.00 10.75 -27.67
C THR A 467 -3.51 10.74 -27.90
N LEU A 468 -4.15 11.89 -27.82
CA LEU A 468 -5.59 12.05 -28.00
C LEU A 468 -5.91 12.86 -29.26
N PRO A 469 -6.97 12.52 -30.03
CA PRO A 469 -7.43 13.32 -31.16
C PRO A 469 -8.27 14.50 -30.65
N LEU A 470 -7.62 15.58 -30.24
CA LEU A 470 -8.27 16.81 -29.77
C LEU A 470 -8.39 17.82 -30.90
N ASP A 471 -9.60 18.33 -31.13
CA ASP A 471 -9.92 19.30 -32.20
C ASP A 471 -9.44 18.81 -33.59
N GLY A 472 -9.59 17.51 -33.84
CA GLY A 472 -9.22 16.86 -35.10
C GLY A 472 -7.71 16.67 -35.33
N LYS A 473 -6.87 16.93 -34.31
CA LYS A 473 -5.40 16.77 -34.38
C LYS A 473 -4.91 15.87 -33.26
N PRO A 474 -3.90 15.02 -33.52
CA PRO A 474 -3.25 14.27 -32.46
C PRO A 474 -2.50 15.23 -31.52
N ARG A 475 -2.76 15.10 -30.23
CA ARG A 475 -2.09 15.86 -29.16
C ARG A 475 -1.49 14.89 -28.16
N ASP A 476 -0.21 15.03 -27.92
CA ASP A 476 0.48 14.31 -26.86
C ASP A 476 0.15 14.94 -25.52
N VAL A 477 -0.46 14.15 -24.63
CA VAL A 477 -0.98 14.63 -23.35
C VAL A 477 -0.43 13.82 -22.20
N VAL A 478 -0.42 14.43 -21.01
CA VAL A 478 -0.41 13.75 -19.74
C VAL A 478 -1.79 13.92 -19.09
N MET A 479 -2.35 12.83 -18.62
CA MET A 479 -3.64 12.84 -17.94
C MET A 479 -3.55 12.11 -16.60
N THR A 480 -4.21 12.66 -15.60
CA THR A 480 -4.26 12.09 -14.26
C THR A 480 -5.59 12.43 -13.59
N THR A 481 -5.98 11.68 -12.57
CA THR A 481 -7.13 12.01 -11.74
C THR A 481 -6.80 11.83 -10.27
N GLY A 482 -7.13 12.83 -9.46
CA GLY A 482 -6.94 12.81 -8.01
C GLY A 482 -8.07 12.09 -7.26
N LYS A 483 -8.00 12.16 -5.92
CA LYS A 483 -9.05 11.65 -5.02
C LYS A 483 -10.43 12.23 -5.32
N LEU A 484 -10.50 13.44 -5.82
CA LEU A 484 -11.77 14.10 -6.18
C LEU A 484 -12.53 13.43 -7.34
N GLY A 485 -11.88 12.54 -8.10
CA GLY A 485 -12.51 11.98 -9.30
C GLY A 485 -12.66 13.02 -10.42
N ILE A 486 -11.73 13.94 -10.52
CA ILE A 486 -11.65 14.91 -11.63
C ILE A 486 -10.40 14.55 -12.45
N PHE A 487 -10.56 14.24 -13.72
CA PHE A 487 -9.45 14.17 -14.66
C PHE A 487 -8.98 15.56 -15.04
N ASP A 488 -7.68 15.78 -14.98
CA ASP A 488 -7.01 16.91 -15.62
C ASP A 488 -6.12 16.41 -16.75
N VAL A 489 -6.17 17.08 -17.86
CA VAL A 489 -5.41 16.75 -19.07
C VAL A 489 -4.59 17.96 -19.49
N MET A 490 -3.28 17.78 -19.59
CA MET A 490 -2.31 18.80 -19.94
C MET A 490 -1.52 18.39 -21.19
N ASP A 491 -1.05 19.37 -21.94
CA ASP A 491 -0.04 19.17 -22.98
C ASP A 491 1.24 18.62 -22.35
N ARG A 492 1.71 17.48 -22.83
CA ARG A 492 2.79 16.71 -22.21
C ARG A 492 4.15 17.43 -22.23
N ALA A 493 4.41 18.24 -23.25
CA ALA A 493 5.68 18.94 -23.38
C ALA A 493 5.75 20.21 -22.54
N THR A 494 4.61 20.89 -22.33
CA THR A 494 4.58 22.25 -21.79
C THR A 494 3.84 22.38 -20.46
N GLY A 495 3.03 21.38 -20.07
CA GLY A 495 2.13 21.46 -18.92
C GLY A 495 0.91 22.37 -19.15
N GLN A 496 0.71 22.88 -20.37
CA GLN A 496 -0.45 23.68 -20.66
C GLN A 496 -1.74 22.89 -20.41
N TYR A 497 -2.63 23.45 -19.62
CA TYR A 497 -3.96 22.89 -19.38
C TYR A 497 -4.77 22.79 -20.67
N LEU A 498 -5.43 21.67 -20.88
CA LEU A 498 -6.28 21.42 -22.05
C LEU A 498 -7.75 21.31 -21.65
N PHE A 499 -8.07 20.43 -20.71
CA PHE A 499 -9.43 20.29 -20.16
C PHE A 499 -9.45 19.48 -18.88
N SER A 500 -10.57 19.56 -18.14
CA SER A 500 -10.91 18.67 -17.05
C SER A 500 -12.19 17.91 -17.35
N LYS A 501 -12.32 16.71 -16.74
CA LYS A 501 -13.56 15.92 -16.70
C LYS A 501 -13.88 15.53 -15.26
N ASP A 502 -14.89 16.18 -14.69
CA ASP A 502 -15.45 15.80 -13.38
C ASP A 502 -16.37 14.60 -13.53
N LEU A 503 -16.20 13.57 -12.67
CA LEU A 503 -17.01 12.35 -12.65
C LEU A 503 -18.21 12.45 -11.71
N GLY A 504 -18.43 13.61 -11.08
CA GLY A 504 -19.63 13.93 -10.30
C GLY A 504 -19.66 13.28 -8.91
N LEU A 505 -18.50 12.93 -8.35
CA LEU A 505 -18.42 12.28 -7.03
C LEU A 505 -17.96 13.21 -5.90
N GLN A 506 -17.71 14.48 -6.20
CA GLN A 506 -17.13 15.45 -5.27
C GLN A 506 -18.07 16.65 -5.00
N ASN A 507 -17.85 17.35 -3.89
CA ASN A 507 -18.54 18.58 -3.51
C ASN A 507 -17.57 19.72 -3.13
N LEU A 508 -16.25 19.49 -3.29
CA LEU A 508 -15.22 20.45 -2.92
C LEU A 508 -15.00 21.52 -4.01
N ILE A 509 -15.02 21.13 -5.27
CA ILE A 509 -14.79 22.05 -6.39
C ILE A 509 -16.11 22.49 -6.98
N VAL A 510 -16.36 23.81 -6.97
CA VAL A 510 -17.60 24.41 -7.48
C VAL A 510 -17.42 25.03 -8.88
N ALA A 511 -16.20 25.30 -9.31
CA ALA A 511 -15.91 25.80 -10.65
C ALA A 511 -14.49 25.44 -11.09
N ILE A 512 -14.31 25.23 -12.37
CA ILE A 512 -13.01 25.03 -13.03
C ILE A 512 -12.88 26.06 -14.15
N ASP A 513 -11.85 26.88 -14.09
CA ASP A 513 -11.59 27.87 -15.16
C ASP A 513 -11.26 27.12 -16.48
N PRO A 514 -12.02 27.37 -17.56
CA PRO A 514 -11.86 26.57 -18.79
C PRO A 514 -10.56 26.84 -19.56
N LYS A 515 -9.81 27.89 -19.21
CA LYS A 515 -8.56 28.26 -19.87
C LYS A 515 -7.33 27.78 -19.11
N THR A 516 -7.39 27.84 -17.78
CA THR A 516 -6.25 27.56 -16.92
C THR A 516 -6.40 26.29 -16.10
N GLY A 517 -7.62 25.77 -16.00
CA GLY A 517 -7.93 24.62 -15.13
C GLY A 517 -7.95 24.96 -13.64
N LYS A 518 -7.75 26.25 -13.27
CA LYS A 518 -7.78 26.65 -11.86
C LYS A 518 -9.13 26.31 -11.24
N LYS A 519 -9.08 25.60 -10.13
CA LYS A 519 -10.25 25.12 -9.40
C LYS A 519 -10.64 26.10 -8.30
N THR A 520 -11.94 26.38 -8.19
CA THR A 520 -12.51 27.16 -7.08
C THR A 520 -13.10 26.20 -6.08
N THR A 521 -12.62 26.24 -4.85
CA THR A 521 -13.13 25.43 -3.74
C THR A 521 -14.45 25.96 -3.23
N ASN A 522 -15.28 25.08 -2.69
CA ASN A 522 -16.57 25.39 -2.08
C ASN A 522 -16.37 26.17 -0.77
N PRO A 523 -16.81 27.43 -0.66
CA PRO A 523 -16.64 28.21 0.56
C PRO A 523 -17.31 27.59 1.80
N ALA A 524 -18.37 26.77 1.60
CA ALA A 524 -19.02 26.07 2.70
C ALA A 524 -18.14 24.98 3.35
N LEU A 525 -17.11 24.52 2.64
CA LEU A 525 -16.15 23.52 3.10
C LEU A 525 -14.85 24.14 3.64
N GLU A 526 -14.74 25.47 3.67
CA GLU A 526 -13.58 26.13 4.30
C GLU A 526 -13.45 25.69 5.76
N PRO A 527 -12.23 25.32 6.24
CA PRO A 527 -12.04 24.78 7.58
C PRO A 527 -12.50 25.75 8.68
N GLU A 528 -13.28 25.24 9.61
CA GLU A 528 -13.64 25.91 10.86
C GLU A 528 -13.36 24.97 12.01
N SER A 529 -12.50 25.43 12.96
CA SER A 529 -12.03 24.59 14.07
C SER A 529 -13.19 23.93 14.84
N GLY A 530 -13.14 22.60 14.95
CA GLY A 530 -14.12 21.81 15.69
C GLY A 530 -15.47 21.60 14.99
N LYS A 531 -15.67 22.15 13.80
CA LYS A 531 -16.91 21.98 13.05
C LYS A 531 -16.79 20.85 12.02
N ALA A 532 -17.67 19.87 12.11
CA ALA A 532 -17.79 18.83 11.11
C ALA A 532 -18.48 19.36 9.85
N LYS A 533 -17.95 19.00 8.69
CA LYS A 533 -18.50 19.34 7.36
C LYS A 533 -18.59 18.07 6.51
N LEU A 534 -19.67 17.96 5.74
CA LEU A 534 -19.80 16.85 4.80
C LEU A 534 -18.85 17.05 3.62
N LEU A 535 -17.80 16.26 3.55
CA LEU A 535 -16.84 16.24 2.45
C LEU A 535 -17.04 14.97 1.61
N CYS A 536 -17.24 15.15 0.33
CA CYS A 536 -17.28 14.10 -0.68
C CYS A 536 -16.21 14.37 -1.76
N PRO A 537 -15.43 13.37 -2.15
CA PRO A 537 -15.36 12.05 -1.53
C PRO A 537 -14.73 12.09 -0.12
N SER A 538 -14.72 10.95 0.57
CA SER A 538 -13.95 10.80 1.81
C SER A 538 -12.45 10.97 1.56
N SER A 539 -11.62 10.98 2.61
CA SER A 539 -10.16 11.02 2.48
C SER A 539 -9.57 9.81 1.73
N ASN A 540 -10.32 8.72 1.62
CA ASN A 540 -9.96 7.62 0.74
C ASN A 540 -10.09 7.98 -0.75
N GLY A 541 -10.83 9.04 -1.07
CA GLY A 541 -11.07 9.50 -2.43
C GLY A 541 -12.25 8.80 -3.11
N ALA A 542 -12.73 9.39 -4.20
CA ALA A 542 -13.50 8.67 -5.21
C ALA A 542 -12.62 7.63 -5.91
N ARG A 543 -11.31 7.85 -5.94
CA ARG A 543 -10.29 6.86 -6.26
C ARG A 543 -9.03 7.12 -5.43
N SER A 544 -8.15 6.12 -5.37
CA SER A 544 -6.85 6.27 -4.73
C SER A 544 -5.80 5.44 -5.48
N TRP A 545 -4.94 4.68 -4.77
CA TRP A 545 -3.87 3.89 -5.37
C TRP A 545 -4.32 2.89 -6.46
N PRO A 546 -5.57 2.33 -6.46
CA PRO A 546 -6.03 1.54 -7.59
C PRO A 546 -5.99 2.37 -8.87
N THR A 547 -5.13 1.99 -9.81
CA THR A 547 -4.85 2.75 -11.02
C THR A 547 -5.87 2.51 -12.11
N THR A 548 -6.00 3.51 -13.00
CA THR A 548 -6.77 3.43 -14.24
C THR A 548 -6.10 2.52 -15.28
N SER A 549 -6.82 2.18 -16.34
CA SER A 549 -6.26 1.58 -17.54
C SER A 549 -6.73 2.36 -18.77
N PHE A 550 -5.82 2.71 -19.66
CA PHE A 550 -6.10 3.45 -20.88
C PHE A 550 -5.84 2.60 -22.12
N ASP A 551 -6.87 2.40 -22.91
CA ASP A 551 -6.79 1.75 -24.22
C ASP A 551 -6.38 2.80 -25.27
N PRO A 552 -5.17 2.73 -25.85
CA PRO A 552 -4.69 3.71 -26.80
C PRO A 552 -5.39 3.67 -28.16
N ASP A 553 -6.01 2.53 -28.51
CA ASP A 553 -6.65 2.35 -29.81
C ASP A 553 -8.06 2.96 -29.83
N SER A 554 -8.80 2.83 -28.73
CA SER A 554 -10.14 3.39 -28.57
C SER A 554 -10.18 4.74 -27.85
N HIS A 555 -9.06 5.18 -27.28
CA HIS A 555 -8.94 6.36 -26.41
C HIS A 555 -9.79 6.29 -25.14
N VAL A 556 -10.18 5.09 -24.71
CA VAL A 556 -11.03 4.86 -23.53
C VAL A 556 -10.16 4.65 -22.30
N VAL A 557 -10.48 5.39 -21.23
CA VAL A 557 -9.96 5.13 -19.90
C VAL A 557 -10.99 4.38 -19.07
N TYR A 558 -10.55 3.35 -18.35
CA TYR A 558 -11.33 2.61 -17.36
C TYR A 558 -10.90 2.99 -15.98
N VAL A 559 -11.84 3.41 -15.14
CA VAL A 559 -11.57 4.05 -13.83
C VAL A 559 -12.23 3.25 -12.72
N PRO A 560 -11.45 2.71 -11.76
CA PRO A 560 -12.00 2.12 -10.55
C PRO A 560 -12.29 3.24 -9.54
N MET A 561 -13.47 3.25 -8.94
CA MET A 561 -13.92 4.32 -8.03
C MET A 561 -14.74 3.80 -6.88
N ASP A 562 -14.80 4.61 -5.80
CA ASP A 562 -15.66 4.41 -4.64
C ASP A 562 -16.54 5.63 -4.38
N GLU A 563 -17.79 5.38 -4.01
CA GLU A 563 -18.81 6.41 -3.79
C GLU A 563 -19.02 6.63 -2.29
N THR A 564 -18.10 7.37 -1.67
CA THR A 564 -18.10 7.61 -0.22
C THR A 564 -17.94 9.09 0.11
N CYS A 565 -18.34 9.47 1.33
CA CYS A 565 -18.09 10.80 1.92
C CYS A 565 -17.49 10.63 3.32
N SER A 566 -17.21 11.73 3.99
CA SER A 566 -16.81 11.75 5.40
C SER A 566 -17.44 12.95 6.12
N ASP A 567 -17.62 12.82 7.43
CA ASP A 567 -17.84 13.94 8.33
C ASP A 567 -16.45 14.51 8.68
N TRP A 568 -15.94 15.36 7.78
CA TRP A 568 -14.62 15.92 7.89
C TRP A 568 -14.58 17.04 8.96
N THR A 569 -13.62 16.97 9.87
CA THR A 569 -13.42 17.97 10.93
C THR A 569 -11.95 18.32 11.02
N TRP A 570 -11.64 19.61 10.97
CA TRP A 570 -10.34 20.15 11.33
C TRP A 570 -10.39 20.75 12.75
N THR A 571 -9.32 20.63 13.51
CA THR A 571 -9.21 21.20 14.84
C THR A 571 -7.91 22.02 14.95
N ALA A 572 -8.05 23.33 15.19
CA ALA A 572 -6.89 24.20 15.38
C ALA A 572 -6.06 23.76 16.59
N ARG A 573 -4.74 23.72 16.42
CA ARG A 573 -3.81 23.50 17.51
C ARG A 573 -3.53 24.80 18.26
N PRO A 574 -3.11 24.71 19.54
CA PRO A 574 -2.50 25.84 20.23
C PRO A 574 -1.31 26.40 19.45
N ALA A 575 -1.09 27.72 19.55
CA ALA A 575 -0.06 28.42 18.77
C ALA A 575 1.35 27.85 18.92
N ASP A 576 1.68 27.29 20.10
CA ASP A 576 2.95 26.65 20.40
C ASP A 576 3.08 25.23 19.82
N GLN A 577 2.01 24.68 19.24
CA GLN A 577 1.93 23.35 18.64
C GLN A 577 1.64 23.40 17.14
N VAL A 578 1.40 24.58 16.57
CA VAL A 578 1.33 24.77 15.13
C VAL A 578 2.69 24.41 14.54
N ALA A 579 2.68 23.76 13.37
CA ALA A 579 3.89 23.33 12.67
C ALA A 579 4.75 22.25 13.39
N LYS A 580 4.13 21.40 14.19
CA LYS A 580 4.79 20.19 14.72
C LYS A 580 4.52 18.92 13.90
N GLY A 581 3.92 19.08 12.71
CA GLY A 581 3.45 17.98 11.90
C GLY A 581 2.20 17.31 12.50
N GLY A 582 1.58 16.46 11.74
CA GLY A 582 0.40 15.72 12.13
C GLY A 582 -0.88 16.22 11.49
N LEU A 583 -1.80 15.29 11.29
CA LEU A 583 -3.12 15.56 10.74
C LEU A 583 -4.03 16.08 11.86
N ASP A 584 -4.32 17.38 11.83
CA ASP A 584 -5.33 17.99 12.72
C ASP A 584 -6.75 17.72 12.24
N MET A 585 -6.93 16.65 11.49
CA MET A 585 -8.15 16.34 10.77
C MET A 585 -8.67 14.96 11.17
N ARG A 586 -9.99 14.85 11.21
CA ARG A 586 -10.69 13.57 11.37
C ARG A 586 -11.63 13.40 10.20
N TYR A 587 -11.76 12.15 9.74
CA TYR A 587 -12.55 11.78 8.56
C TYR A 587 -13.46 10.58 8.81
N PRO A 588 -14.35 10.58 9.81
CA PRO A 588 -15.26 9.46 9.96
C PRO A 588 -15.97 9.21 8.62
N PRO A 589 -15.80 8.02 8.02
CA PRO A 589 -16.40 7.75 6.73
C PRO A 589 -17.92 7.63 6.87
N ARG A 590 -18.64 8.08 5.86
CA ARG A 590 -20.10 7.94 5.76
C ARG A 590 -20.55 7.73 4.32
N PRO A 591 -21.72 7.11 4.12
CA PRO A 591 -22.34 7.05 2.80
C PRO A 591 -22.60 8.44 2.24
N ARG A 592 -22.59 8.57 0.92
CA ARG A 592 -23.09 9.77 0.24
C ARG A 592 -24.57 10.01 0.60
N PRO A 593 -25.07 11.25 0.56
CA PRO A 593 -26.49 11.53 0.83
C PRO A 593 -27.46 10.81 -0.13
N ASP A 594 -27.02 10.53 -1.35
CA ASP A 594 -27.76 9.84 -2.42
C ASP A 594 -27.41 8.34 -2.53
N ALA A 595 -26.75 7.77 -1.51
CA ALA A 595 -26.32 6.37 -1.54
C ALA A 595 -27.50 5.41 -1.58
N ASP A 596 -27.44 4.44 -2.48
CA ASP A 596 -28.41 3.35 -2.67
C ASP A 596 -27.91 1.98 -2.17
N GLY A 597 -26.83 2.01 -1.37
CA GLY A 597 -26.18 0.80 -0.85
C GLY A 597 -25.09 0.21 -1.76
N LYS A 598 -24.78 0.83 -2.89
CA LYS A 598 -23.66 0.51 -3.77
C LYS A 598 -22.54 1.50 -3.54
N PHE A 599 -21.32 1.01 -3.34
CA PHE A 599 -20.17 1.85 -2.99
C PHE A 599 -19.00 1.72 -3.98
N GLY A 600 -18.88 0.59 -4.67
CA GLY A 600 -17.90 0.41 -5.74
C GLY A 600 -18.46 0.80 -7.11
N ARG A 601 -17.61 1.37 -7.95
CA ARG A 601 -17.95 1.84 -9.29
C ARG A 601 -16.79 1.64 -10.26
N VAL A 602 -17.06 1.15 -11.47
CA VAL A 602 -16.12 1.14 -12.60
C VAL A 602 -16.77 1.89 -13.75
N GLU A 603 -16.04 2.82 -14.35
CA GLU A 603 -16.50 3.57 -15.52
C GLU A 603 -15.56 3.41 -16.70
N ALA A 604 -16.14 3.48 -17.91
CA ALA A 604 -15.41 3.70 -19.15
C ALA A 604 -15.71 5.09 -19.69
N ILE A 605 -14.67 5.83 -20.01
CA ILE A 605 -14.75 7.22 -20.47
C ILE A 605 -13.93 7.34 -21.75
N ASP A 606 -14.56 7.80 -22.82
CA ASP A 606 -13.86 8.22 -24.02
C ASP A 606 -13.21 9.59 -23.76
N MET A 607 -11.88 9.62 -23.69
CA MET A 607 -11.13 10.84 -23.37
C MET A 607 -11.04 11.82 -24.55
N ALA A 608 -11.29 11.37 -25.77
CA ALA A 608 -11.34 12.24 -26.94
C ALA A 608 -12.65 13.05 -26.97
N THR A 609 -13.78 12.43 -26.64
CA THR A 609 -15.10 13.07 -26.60
C THR A 609 -15.52 13.51 -25.20
N ARG A 610 -14.82 13.02 -24.13
CA ARG A 610 -15.12 13.24 -22.72
C ARG A 610 -16.45 12.63 -22.27
N GLN A 611 -16.99 11.67 -23.04
CA GLN A 611 -18.25 11.02 -22.73
C GLN A 611 -18.04 9.77 -21.89
N VAL A 612 -18.88 9.60 -20.86
CA VAL A 612 -18.99 8.33 -20.15
C VAL A 612 -19.73 7.35 -21.05
N LEU A 613 -19.07 6.24 -21.40
CA LEU A 613 -19.63 5.21 -22.26
C LEU A 613 -20.52 4.26 -21.47
N TRP A 614 -20.08 3.88 -20.28
CA TRP A 614 -20.84 3.06 -19.34
C TRP A 614 -20.36 3.26 -17.91
N THR A 615 -21.26 2.97 -16.96
CA THR A 615 -21.01 2.98 -15.52
C THR A 615 -21.58 1.71 -14.94
N GLU A 616 -20.75 0.93 -14.26
CA GLU A 616 -21.17 -0.25 -13.50
C GLU A 616 -20.92 -0.03 -12.01
N ARG A 617 -22.01 -0.13 -11.22
CA ARG A 617 -21.98 0.07 -9.77
C ARG A 617 -22.25 -1.23 -9.04
N GLN A 618 -21.53 -1.48 -7.97
CA GLN A 618 -21.60 -2.70 -7.18
C GLN A 618 -21.68 -2.41 -5.69
N ARG A 619 -22.14 -3.38 -4.89
CA ARG A 619 -22.26 -3.27 -3.44
C ARG A 619 -20.90 -3.01 -2.79
N ALA A 620 -19.90 -3.83 -3.14
CA ALA A 620 -18.57 -3.80 -2.55
C ALA A 620 -17.71 -2.69 -3.17
N PRO A 621 -16.98 -1.90 -2.38
CA PRO A 621 -15.91 -1.02 -2.87
C PRO A 621 -14.91 -1.75 -3.77
N VAL A 622 -14.33 -1.02 -4.72
CA VAL A 622 -13.27 -1.55 -5.60
C VAL A 622 -11.97 -1.63 -4.81
N ALA A 623 -11.22 -2.71 -4.98
CA ALA A 623 -10.01 -2.98 -4.20
C ALA A 623 -8.73 -3.10 -5.02
N SER A 624 -8.83 -3.25 -6.34
CA SER A 624 -7.68 -3.40 -7.24
C SER A 624 -7.64 -2.33 -8.32
N SER A 625 -6.46 -2.14 -8.90
CA SER A 625 -6.34 -1.45 -10.19
C SER A 625 -7.12 -2.19 -11.27
N VAL A 626 -7.42 -1.50 -12.37
CA VAL A 626 -8.01 -2.11 -13.55
C VAL A 626 -6.95 -2.46 -14.60
N LEU A 627 -7.20 -3.52 -15.36
CA LEU A 627 -6.40 -3.98 -16.49
C LEU A 627 -7.29 -4.13 -17.71
N ALA A 628 -7.04 -3.38 -18.78
CA ALA A 628 -7.71 -3.55 -20.05
C ALA A 628 -6.83 -4.33 -21.05
N THR A 629 -7.46 -5.10 -21.94
CA THR A 629 -6.76 -5.91 -22.95
C THR A 629 -7.37 -5.78 -24.33
N ALA A 630 -6.57 -6.02 -25.35
CA ALA A 630 -7.03 -6.07 -26.76
C ALA A 630 -8.02 -7.21 -27.03
N GLY A 631 -8.18 -8.16 -26.08
CA GLY A 631 -9.26 -9.16 -26.10
C GLY A 631 -10.65 -8.57 -25.81
N GLY A 632 -10.74 -7.25 -25.58
CA GLY A 632 -11.97 -6.52 -25.26
C GLY A 632 -12.46 -6.76 -23.84
N LEU A 633 -11.55 -6.97 -22.92
CA LEU A 633 -11.82 -7.26 -21.52
C LEU A 633 -11.24 -6.19 -20.60
N VAL A 634 -11.91 -5.96 -19.47
CA VAL A 634 -11.43 -5.18 -18.33
C VAL A 634 -11.49 -6.05 -17.09
N PHE A 635 -10.32 -6.23 -16.44
CA PHE A 635 -10.22 -6.97 -15.17
C PHE A 635 -10.19 -6.00 -14.01
N ASP A 636 -10.96 -6.27 -12.98
CA ASP A 636 -11.03 -5.51 -11.73
C ASP A 636 -11.33 -6.43 -10.53
N GLY A 637 -11.14 -5.91 -9.32
CA GLY A 637 -11.48 -6.66 -8.11
C GLY A 637 -12.07 -5.79 -7.02
N SER A 638 -12.81 -6.41 -6.10
CA SER A 638 -13.54 -5.74 -5.01
C SER A 638 -13.27 -6.37 -3.65
N ILE A 639 -13.57 -5.61 -2.57
CA ILE A 639 -13.25 -6.03 -1.20
C ILE A 639 -13.99 -7.32 -0.77
N ASP A 640 -15.08 -7.71 -1.43
CA ASP A 640 -15.81 -8.96 -1.21
C ASP A 640 -15.10 -10.19 -1.80
N ARG A 641 -13.83 -10.02 -2.17
CA ARG A 641 -12.94 -11.05 -2.74
C ARG A 641 -13.30 -11.48 -4.17
N GLN A 642 -14.15 -10.73 -4.86
CA GLN A 642 -14.43 -11.01 -6.26
C GLN A 642 -13.36 -10.42 -7.16
N PHE A 643 -12.95 -11.20 -8.15
CA PHE A 643 -12.12 -10.76 -9.27
C PHE A 643 -12.92 -10.97 -10.54
N HIS A 644 -13.11 -9.90 -11.32
CA HIS A 644 -14.00 -9.87 -12.45
C HIS A 644 -13.25 -9.74 -13.78
N ALA A 645 -13.82 -10.28 -14.84
CA ALA A 645 -13.55 -9.88 -16.20
C ALA A 645 -14.83 -9.31 -16.80
N ARG A 646 -14.78 -8.03 -17.18
CA ARG A 646 -15.89 -7.29 -17.78
C ARG A 646 -15.71 -7.15 -19.28
N ASP A 647 -16.82 -7.08 -19.99
CA ASP A 647 -16.86 -6.64 -21.39
C ASP A 647 -16.44 -5.15 -21.47
N ALA A 648 -15.36 -4.85 -22.18
CA ALA A 648 -14.83 -3.50 -22.29
C ALA A 648 -15.79 -2.48 -22.92
N LYS A 649 -16.76 -2.94 -23.74
CA LYS A 649 -17.76 -2.09 -24.41
C LYS A 649 -18.98 -1.79 -23.57
N THR A 650 -19.36 -2.69 -22.65
CA THR A 650 -20.63 -2.59 -21.92
C THR A 650 -20.50 -2.58 -20.41
N GLY A 651 -19.31 -2.88 -19.84
CA GLY A 651 -19.07 -3.02 -18.41
C GLY A 651 -19.61 -4.31 -17.78
N LYS A 652 -20.42 -5.10 -18.51
CA LYS A 652 -21.04 -6.33 -18.00
C LYS A 652 -19.99 -7.36 -17.59
N VAL A 653 -20.16 -7.98 -16.42
CA VAL A 653 -19.33 -9.09 -15.96
C VAL A 653 -19.56 -10.31 -16.86
N LEU A 654 -18.50 -10.80 -17.50
CA LEU A 654 -18.48 -12.00 -18.33
C LEU A 654 -17.95 -13.22 -17.57
N TRP A 655 -17.10 -12.98 -16.58
CA TRP A 655 -16.51 -14.00 -15.73
C TRP A 655 -16.16 -13.42 -14.38
N GLN A 656 -16.18 -14.25 -13.35
CA GLN A 656 -15.72 -13.89 -12.00
C GLN A 656 -15.14 -15.09 -11.27
N ALA A 657 -14.19 -14.81 -10.35
CA ALA A 657 -13.66 -15.78 -9.43
C ALA A 657 -13.60 -15.19 -8.02
N ARG A 658 -13.92 -16.01 -7.02
CA ARG A 658 -13.77 -15.63 -5.61
C ARG A 658 -12.39 -16.02 -5.11
N LEU A 659 -11.60 -15.03 -4.70
CA LEU A 659 -10.25 -15.24 -4.19
C LEU A 659 -10.25 -15.59 -2.69
N ASN A 660 -9.09 -15.97 -2.16
CA ASN A 660 -8.89 -16.23 -0.73
C ASN A 660 -9.02 -14.95 0.12
N ALA A 661 -8.68 -13.78 -0.44
CA ALA A 661 -8.80 -12.48 0.21
C ALA A 661 -9.12 -11.39 -0.82
N SER A 662 -9.29 -10.14 -0.38
CA SER A 662 -9.50 -8.99 -1.26
C SER A 662 -8.34 -8.86 -2.26
N PRO A 663 -8.59 -8.70 -3.57
CA PRO A 663 -7.55 -8.38 -4.55
C PRO A 663 -7.01 -6.98 -4.28
N SER A 664 -5.75 -6.90 -3.85
CA SER A 664 -5.11 -5.66 -3.37
C SER A 664 -3.88 -5.28 -4.20
N SER A 665 -3.93 -5.53 -5.51
CA SER A 665 -2.81 -5.27 -6.42
C SER A 665 -3.27 -4.72 -7.77
N SER A 666 -2.30 -4.42 -8.63
CA SER A 666 -2.59 -4.22 -10.05
C SER A 666 -2.56 -5.56 -10.75
N PRO A 667 -3.67 -6.03 -11.34
CA PRO A 667 -3.67 -7.23 -12.16
C PRO A 667 -2.82 -7.01 -13.42
N ILE A 668 -2.18 -8.09 -13.87
CA ILE A 668 -1.37 -8.12 -15.09
C ILE A 668 -1.79 -9.28 -15.99
N THR A 669 -1.41 -9.20 -17.26
CA THR A 669 -1.49 -10.34 -18.19
C THR A 669 -0.18 -10.48 -18.94
N TYR A 670 0.21 -11.73 -19.18
CA TYR A 670 1.48 -12.07 -19.81
C TYR A 670 1.36 -13.38 -20.62
N GLU A 671 2.38 -13.71 -21.39
CA GLU A 671 2.41 -14.93 -22.19
C GLU A 671 3.65 -15.76 -21.88
N VAL A 672 3.48 -17.06 -21.76
CA VAL A 672 4.58 -18.04 -21.66
C VAL A 672 4.26 -19.24 -22.53
N GLY A 673 5.17 -19.56 -23.45
CA GLY A 673 5.03 -20.72 -24.33
C GLY A 673 3.81 -20.67 -25.24
N GLY A 674 3.38 -19.48 -25.66
CA GLY A 674 2.21 -19.25 -26.53
C GLY A 674 0.86 -19.32 -25.78
N GLU A 675 0.87 -19.39 -24.44
CA GLU A 675 -0.33 -19.38 -23.61
C GLU A 675 -0.42 -18.07 -22.81
N GLN A 676 -1.57 -17.41 -22.86
CA GLN A 676 -1.84 -16.19 -22.11
C GLN A 676 -2.31 -16.50 -20.70
N TYR A 677 -1.78 -15.76 -19.74
CA TYR A 677 -2.10 -15.82 -18.31
C TYR A 677 -2.61 -14.46 -17.80
N VAL A 678 -3.44 -14.51 -16.76
CA VAL A 678 -3.85 -13.33 -15.98
C VAL A 678 -3.46 -13.56 -14.53
N ALA A 679 -2.76 -12.62 -13.92
CA ALA A 679 -2.33 -12.70 -12.53
C ALA A 679 -2.87 -11.54 -11.70
N VAL A 680 -3.20 -11.83 -10.45
CA VAL A 680 -3.57 -10.84 -9.43
C VAL A 680 -3.02 -11.27 -8.07
N ILE A 681 -2.62 -10.31 -7.24
CA ILE A 681 -2.26 -10.60 -5.85
C ILE A 681 -3.46 -10.25 -4.96
N SER A 682 -3.83 -11.15 -4.08
CA SER A 682 -4.91 -10.97 -3.10
C SER A 682 -4.37 -11.03 -1.68
N GLY A 683 -5.02 -10.30 -0.77
CA GLY A 683 -4.64 -10.25 0.66
C GLY A 683 -3.62 -9.15 0.99
N GLY A 684 -3.28 -9.08 2.27
CA GLY A 684 -2.40 -8.05 2.79
C GLY A 684 -3.09 -6.73 3.12
N GLY A 685 -4.29 -6.48 2.62
CA GLY A 685 -5.09 -5.28 2.83
C GLY A 685 -4.33 -3.99 2.52
N GLY A 686 -4.89 -3.10 1.71
CA GLY A 686 -4.40 -1.75 1.55
C GLY A 686 -4.91 -0.84 2.68
N ALA A 687 -4.49 0.42 2.68
CA ALA A 687 -5.03 1.46 3.58
C ALA A 687 -6.56 1.60 3.49
N PHE A 688 -7.15 1.11 2.42
CA PHE A 688 -8.58 1.18 2.10
C PHE A 688 -9.47 0.19 2.85
N ASP A 689 -8.99 -1.04 3.12
CA ASP A 689 -9.83 -2.12 3.63
C ASP A 689 -10.50 -1.79 4.98
N GLY A 690 -9.82 -0.99 5.82
CA GLY A 690 -10.34 -0.57 7.11
C GLY A 690 -11.54 0.38 7.00
N GLY A 691 -11.46 1.39 6.13
CA GLY A 691 -12.55 2.36 5.92
C GLY A 691 -13.75 1.75 5.17
N ALA A 692 -13.47 0.86 4.22
CA ALA A 692 -14.49 0.20 3.41
C ALA A 692 -15.41 -0.72 4.23
N LYS A 693 -14.91 -1.36 5.28
CA LYS A 693 -15.71 -2.20 6.20
C LYS A 693 -16.85 -1.45 6.88
N SER A 694 -16.70 -0.15 7.12
CA SER A 694 -17.78 0.66 7.73
C SER A 694 -19.02 0.77 6.84
N PHE A 695 -18.85 0.64 5.52
CA PHE A 695 -19.95 0.69 4.54
C PHE A 695 -20.56 -0.69 4.23
N THR A 696 -19.77 -1.73 4.42
CA THR A 696 -20.14 -3.11 4.08
C THR A 696 -19.80 -4.05 5.25
N PRO A 697 -20.46 -3.87 6.42
CA PRO A 697 -20.14 -4.65 7.62
C PRO A 697 -20.39 -6.16 7.46
N GLU A 698 -21.17 -6.54 6.46
CA GLU A 698 -21.45 -7.93 6.09
C GLU A 698 -20.30 -8.58 5.28
N ILE A 699 -19.32 -7.80 4.83
CA ILE A 699 -18.19 -8.32 4.05
C ILE A 699 -17.02 -8.59 4.99
N ASP A 700 -16.75 -9.86 5.22
CA ASP A 700 -15.58 -10.31 5.97
C ASP A 700 -14.44 -10.66 5.02
N THR A 701 -13.28 -10.05 5.26
CA THR A 701 -12.02 -10.39 4.61
C THR A 701 -11.09 -11.07 5.61
N PRO A 702 -10.45 -12.21 5.26
CA PRO A 702 -9.49 -12.84 6.14
C PRO A 702 -8.32 -11.90 6.45
N ALA A 703 -7.90 -11.87 7.71
CA ALA A 703 -6.66 -11.19 8.10
C ALA A 703 -5.46 -12.05 7.72
N GLY A 704 -4.50 -11.46 7.02
CA GLY A 704 -3.27 -12.15 6.59
C GLY A 704 -3.44 -12.95 5.29
N GLY A 705 -2.35 -13.56 4.84
CA GLY A 705 -2.34 -14.40 3.63
C GLY A 705 -2.29 -13.57 2.35
N VAL A 706 -1.06 -13.19 1.92
CA VAL A 706 -0.86 -12.56 0.62
C VAL A 706 -0.61 -13.65 -0.40
N THR A 707 -1.38 -13.70 -1.48
CA THR A 707 -1.32 -14.80 -2.45
C THR A 707 -1.33 -14.26 -3.88
N VAL A 708 -0.34 -14.65 -4.67
CA VAL A 708 -0.38 -14.51 -6.12
C VAL A 708 -1.31 -15.59 -6.66
N VAL A 709 -2.31 -15.21 -7.41
CA VAL A 709 -3.27 -16.12 -8.04
C VAL A 709 -3.23 -15.94 -9.55
N VAL A 710 -3.09 -17.02 -10.28
CA VAL A 710 -2.92 -16.99 -11.74
C VAL A 710 -3.94 -17.87 -12.44
N PHE A 711 -4.49 -17.31 -13.50
CA PHE A 711 -5.53 -17.90 -14.33
C PHE A 711 -5.07 -18.05 -15.77
N LYS A 712 -5.58 -19.06 -16.48
CA LYS A 712 -5.47 -19.21 -17.93
C LYS A 712 -6.65 -20.00 -18.50
N LEU A 713 -6.75 -20.06 -19.82
CA LEU A 713 -7.69 -20.96 -20.48
C LEU A 713 -7.25 -22.42 -20.32
N PRO A 714 -8.19 -23.37 -20.17
CA PRO A 714 -7.87 -24.79 -20.21
C PRO A 714 -7.26 -25.16 -21.57
N LYS A 715 -6.38 -26.15 -21.59
CA LYS A 715 -5.93 -26.75 -22.86
C LYS A 715 -7.15 -27.37 -23.54
N GLY A 716 -7.37 -27.02 -24.79
CA GLY A 716 -8.43 -27.56 -25.60
C GLY A 716 -8.28 -29.07 -25.87
#